data_65deffaa5dc36b64262d9f1c1d469a36
#
_entry.id   65deffaa5dc36b64262d9f1c1d469a36
#
_cell.length_a   1.000
_cell.length_b   1.000
_cell.length_c   1.000
_cell.angle_alpha   90.00
_cell.angle_beta   90.00
_cell.angle_gamma   90.00
#
_symmetry.space_group_name_H-M   'P 1'
#
loop_
_entity.id
_entity.type
_entity.pdbx_description
1 polymer ?
#
loop_
_entity_poly.entity_id
_entity_poly.type
_entity_poly.pdbx_seq_one_letter_code
_entity_poly.pdbx_strand_id
1 'polypeptide(L)'
;MADLFHSHLDKFVYKYIDGDSYIFLEGWSFTETASHQEYEIKVNGKVLEQSLVSVNRKDVADTYKLEKDQQDVGFRGMVHLNERINSFELSVESNSNRYLIINLKKKELEKIESRDPIESKLELLENDNGNFMIIGWAFPIGYDNWNLSIWEEKDKQIDCDIQRIIRKDLALLFQLNNDSMDCGFSLKFKGNPEKKYYLKVEYGDKESFVELSKEIDLKDLTNFYMHGLNFHNIKSGLRYLRNNGIQKFVKRIFEGPEKKDISYNNWFDLQKPNDEELNKQRETKFVYSPKISLIVATYNTADRHLKAMIESVLNQTYINWELCIADGSDSNNVEKFIIKHYSNDNRIKYKKLSENLGISDNMNAALDLVTGEYVGLFDHDDLLTPDALFEIVSILQERKYPVIYTDEDKIDDATGELMEPHFKPDMNIDLLLSENYICHFLVVSKSLIDRIGMMDKNYDGAQDYDFVLRCVETVGVENVYHIPKALYHWRKHAQSTASNPESKLYAFEAGKRAIQAYYDRNGIDAEVEMGSILGFYRTRYAIKDEALISILIPNKDHIDDLKRCITSIENKSTYKNYEFIIIENNSELEETFKFYDELEKNNKKIKVVYWDGEFNYSAINNFGAKYANGEYILLLNNDTEIINEDCLKELISICQREDVGCVGARLLYEDDTIQHAGVIVGLGGVAGHCFIGEPKDSGGYYNRILCIQDYSAVTAACMMIKTSVFRKVNGLSEDLKVAFNDIDLCLKIRELGYLVVYNPYAELYHFESKSRGLENTPEKVERFNREVETFKSHWKEFLDKGDPCYNPNLSLTDKAYTLKRIK
;
A
#
# COMPACT_ATOMS: atom_id res chain seq x y z
N MET A 1 -50.29 -1.87 2.35
CA MET A 1 -50.02 -3.31 2.17
C MET A 1 -49.37 -3.79 3.45
N ALA A 2 -49.73 -4.94 4.01
CA ALA A 2 -49.06 -5.46 5.21
C ALA A 2 -47.62 -5.82 4.78
N ASP A 3 -46.65 -5.31 5.53
CA ASP A 3 -45.22 -5.54 5.31
C ASP A 3 -44.93 -7.04 5.47
N LEU A 4 -44.49 -7.73 4.46
CA LEU A 4 -44.26 -9.16 4.51
C LEU A 4 -42.93 -9.38 5.23
N PHE A 5 -42.94 -10.18 6.31
CA PHE A 5 -41.77 -10.54 7.09
C PHE A 5 -41.24 -11.91 6.64
N HIS A 6 -39.96 -12.00 6.37
CA HIS A 6 -39.25 -13.22 5.98
C HIS A 6 -38.15 -13.51 7.01
N SER A 7 -38.01 -14.77 7.39
CA SER A 7 -36.93 -15.20 8.29
C SER A 7 -36.64 -16.68 8.16
N HIS A 8 -35.40 -17.06 8.48
CA HIS A 8 -35.00 -18.46 8.62
C HIS A 8 -33.89 -18.56 9.64
N LEU A 9 -33.91 -19.63 10.43
CA LEU A 9 -32.88 -19.97 11.39
C LEU A 9 -32.04 -21.11 10.80
N ASP A 10 -30.84 -20.79 10.33
CA ASP A 10 -29.94 -21.73 9.69
C ASP A 10 -29.33 -22.70 10.71
N LYS A 11 -29.01 -22.21 11.91
CA LYS A 11 -28.37 -22.97 12.96
C LYS A 11 -28.83 -22.52 14.35
N PHE A 12 -29.06 -23.53 15.25
CA PHE A 12 -29.29 -23.31 16.66
C PHE A 12 -28.67 -24.46 17.46
N VAL A 13 -27.73 -24.14 18.34
CA VAL A 13 -27.06 -25.12 19.22
C VAL A 13 -27.26 -24.66 20.66
N TYR A 14 -27.66 -25.59 21.53
CA TYR A 14 -27.80 -25.37 22.96
C TYR A 14 -27.05 -26.44 23.73
N LYS A 15 -26.25 -26.04 24.72
CA LYS A 15 -25.57 -26.91 25.68
C LYS A 15 -25.68 -26.36 27.09
N TYR A 16 -25.84 -27.29 28.07
CA TYR A 16 -25.73 -26.97 29.48
C TYR A 16 -24.62 -27.80 30.09
N ILE A 17 -23.57 -27.15 30.60
CA ILE A 17 -22.31 -27.75 31.03
C ILE A 17 -21.88 -27.07 32.34
N ASP A 18 -21.66 -27.85 33.40
CA ASP A 18 -21.11 -27.40 34.69
C ASP A 18 -21.82 -26.21 35.35
N GLY A 19 -23.12 -26.03 35.08
CA GLY A 19 -23.93 -24.94 35.65
C GLY A 19 -24.23 -23.84 34.64
N ASP A 20 -23.54 -23.79 33.50
CA ASP A 20 -23.62 -22.76 32.48
C ASP A 20 -24.36 -23.22 31.23
N SER A 21 -25.09 -22.31 30.61
CA SER A 21 -25.79 -22.48 29.35
C SER A 21 -25.10 -21.74 28.21
N TYR A 22 -24.88 -22.43 27.13
CA TYR A 22 -24.29 -21.91 25.90
C TYR A 22 -25.27 -22.08 24.74
N ILE A 23 -25.59 -20.98 24.04
CA ILE A 23 -26.41 -21.00 22.84
C ILE A 23 -25.62 -20.35 21.72
N PHE A 24 -25.50 -21.03 20.60
CA PHE A 24 -25.08 -20.45 19.35
C PHE A 24 -26.25 -20.44 18.37
N LEU A 25 -26.42 -19.30 17.67
CA LEU A 25 -27.49 -19.13 16.68
C LEU A 25 -26.99 -18.36 15.46
N GLU A 26 -27.52 -18.76 14.31
CA GLU A 26 -27.25 -18.14 13.03
C GLU A 26 -28.49 -18.22 12.14
N GLY A 27 -28.80 -17.13 11.42
CA GLY A 27 -29.96 -17.10 10.55
C GLY A 27 -30.04 -15.78 9.79
N TRP A 28 -31.21 -15.51 9.22
CA TRP A 28 -31.51 -14.27 8.54
C TRP A 28 -32.98 -13.88 8.72
N SER A 29 -33.23 -12.56 8.64
CA SER A 29 -34.60 -12.01 8.60
C SER A 29 -34.61 -10.66 7.89
N PHE A 30 -35.75 -10.29 7.29
CA PHE A 30 -35.98 -8.97 6.71
C PHE A 30 -37.48 -8.72 6.50
N THR A 31 -37.81 -7.44 6.34
CA THR A 31 -39.11 -6.99 5.81
C THR A 31 -38.88 -6.25 4.47
N GLU A 32 -39.86 -6.26 3.60
CA GLU A 32 -39.72 -5.70 2.24
C GLU A 32 -39.46 -4.17 2.23
N THR A 33 -39.68 -3.47 3.34
CA THR A 33 -39.66 -2.00 3.39
C THR A 33 -38.69 -1.41 4.43
N ALA A 34 -38.03 -2.23 5.28
CA ALA A 34 -37.20 -1.73 6.37
C ALA A 34 -35.71 -1.86 6.08
N SER A 35 -34.96 -0.78 6.31
CA SER A 35 -33.50 -0.74 6.22
C SER A 35 -32.78 -1.07 7.54
N HIS A 36 -33.47 -1.19 8.67
CA HIS A 36 -32.87 -1.46 9.97
C HIS A 36 -33.72 -2.42 10.79
N GLN A 37 -33.05 -3.35 11.50
CA GLN A 37 -33.68 -4.37 12.33
C GLN A 37 -32.97 -4.46 13.67
N GLU A 38 -33.74 -4.54 14.77
CA GLU A 38 -33.23 -4.76 16.12
C GLU A 38 -33.69 -6.12 16.64
N TYR A 39 -32.73 -6.97 17.05
CA TYR A 39 -33.02 -8.30 17.59
C TYR A 39 -33.16 -8.25 19.10
N GLU A 40 -34.18 -8.89 19.61
CA GLU A 40 -34.40 -9.08 21.04
C GLU A 40 -34.35 -10.57 21.40
N ILE A 41 -33.46 -10.92 22.32
CA ILE A 41 -33.36 -12.27 22.87
C ILE A 41 -34.01 -12.28 24.25
N LYS A 42 -34.92 -13.25 24.49
CA LYS A 42 -35.45 -13.54 25.82
C LYS A 42 -35.10 -14.94 26.26
N VAL A 43 -34.55 -15.05 27.46
CA VAL A 43 -34.27 -16.31 28.13
C VAL A 43 -34.99 -16.36 29.46
N ASN A 44 -35.66 -17.49 29.71
CA ASN A 44 -36.51 -17.66 30.94
C ASN A 44 -37.48 -16.49 31.16
N GLY A 45 -37.96 -15.86 30.05
CA GLY A 45 -38.87 -14.73 30.04
C GLY A 45 -38.25 -13.37 30.32
N LYS A 46 -36.92 -13.27 30.48
CA LYS A 46 -36.18 -12.01 30.68
C LYS A 46 -35.45 -11.62 29.40
N VAL A 47 -35.49 -10.34 29.04
CA VAL A 47 -34.72 -9.76 27.94
C VAL A 47 -33.25 -9.73 28.31
N LEU A 48 -32.39 -10.16 27.38
CA LEU A 48 -30.96 -10.09 27.55
C LEU A 48 -30.40 -8.84 26.82
N GLU A 49 -29.49 -8.14 27.49
CA GLU A 49 -28.75 -7.02 26.90
C GLU A 49 -27.58 -7.52 26.03
N GLN A 50 -27.83 -8.46 25.12
CA GLN A 50 -26.83 -8.96 24.20
C GLN A 50 -27.27 -8.70 22.77
N SER A 51 -26.37 -8.10 21.96
CA SER A 51 -26.61 -7.85 20.55
C SER A 51 -26.11 -9.02 19.69
N LEU A 52 -26.92 -9.40 18.70
CA LEU A 52 -26.46 -10.27 17.62
C LEU A 52 -25.63 -9.44 16.64
N VAL A 53 -24.61 -10.07 16.06
CA VAL A 53 -23.80 -9.43 15.01
C VAL A 53 -24.56 -9.54 13.69
N SER A 54 -24.71 -8.42 12.99
CA SER A 54 -25.28 -8.40 11.66
C SER A 54 -24.33 -9.08 10.66
N VAL A 55 -24.89 -9.87 9.75
CA VAL A 55 -24.14 -10.65 8.75
C VAL A 55 -24.69 -10.36 7.37
N ASN A 56 -23.79 -10.04 6.44
CA ASN A 56 -24.19 -9.87 5.05
C ASN A 56 -24.55 -11.23 4.44
N ARG A 57 -25.78 -11.30 3.87
CA ARG A 57 -26.36 -12.51 3.26
C ARG A 57 -26.73 -12.23 1.80
N LYS A 58 -25.70 -12.10 0.98
CA LYS A 58 -25.87 -11.87 -0.46
C LYS A 58 -26.70 -12.95 -1.14
N ASP A 59 -26.60 -14.21 -0.69
CA ASP A 59 -27.40 -15.34 -1.18
C ASP A 59 -28.92 -15.12 -0.95
N VAL A 60 -29.28 -14.56 0.19
CA VAL A 60 -30.65 -14.19 0.52
C VAL A 60 -31.08 -12.94 -0.26
N ALA A 61 -30.23 -11.92 -0.28
CA ALA A 61 -30.48 -10.68 -1.00
C ALA A 61 -30.72 -10.91 -2.50
N ASP A 62 -29.89 -11.74 -3.15
CA ASP A 62 -30.03 -12.10 -4.55
C ASP A 62 -31.31 -12.90 -4.81
N THR A 63 -31.68 -13.82 -3.89
CA THR A 63 -32.90 -14.65 -4.00
C THR A 63 -34.16 -13.81 -3.95
N TYR A 64 -34.19 -12.82 -3.05
CA TYR A 64 -35.37 -11.95 -2.82
C TYR A 64 -35.28 -10.61 -3.53
N LYS A 65 -34.21 -10.34 -4.29
CA LYS A 65 -33.95 -9.09 -5.06
C LYS A 65 -33.95 -7.85 -4.19
N LEU A 66 -33.30 -7.94 -3.03
CA LEU A 66 -33.18 -6.82 -2.10
C LEU A 66 -32.21 -5.75 -2.64
N GLU A 67 -32.41 -4.49 -2.29
CA GLU A 67 -31.53 -3.41 -2.67
C GLU A 67 -30.17 -3.50 -1.97
N LYS A 68 -29.16 -2.76 -2.47
CA LYS A 68 -27.77 -2.87 -2.05
C LYS A 68 -27.53 -2.52 -0.56
N ASP A 69 -28.33 -1.64 -0.01
CA ASP A 69 -28.37 -1.22 1.40
C ASP A 69 -29.14 -2.17 2.32
N GLN A 70 -29.79 -3.19 1.78
CA GLN A 70 -30.56 -4.21 2.48
C GLN A 70 -29.89 -5.58 2.51
N GLN A 71 -28.58 -5.66 2.26
CA GLN A 71 -27.87 -6.97 2.20
C GLN A 71 -27.47 -7.52 3.58
N ASP A 72 -27.45 -6.70 4.61
CA ASP A 72 -27.08 -7.11 5.98
C ASP A 72 -28.29 -7.68 6.76
N VAL A 73 -28.97 -8.66 6.14
CA VAL A 73 -30.18 -9.30 6.68
C VAL A 73 -29.88 -10.54 7.50
N GLY A 74 -28.62 -10.97 7.61
CA GLY A 74 -28.20 -12.08 8.45
C GLY A 74 -27.97 -11.65 9.90
N PHE A 75 -28.08 -12.59 10.81
CA PHE A 75 -27.71 -12.44 12.21
C PHE A 75 -26.95 -13.67 12.71
N ARG A 76 -26.06 -13.44 13.66
CA ARG A 76 -25.27 -14.49 14.30
C ARG A 76 -24.84 -14.05 15.70
N GLY A 77 -24.76 -15.00 16.62
CA GLY A 77 -24.25 -14.74 17.96
C GLY A 77 -24.18 -15.95 18.86
N MET A 78 -23.50 -15.77 19.97
CA MET A 78 -23.44 -16.73 21.06
C MET A 78 -23.96 -16.08 22.35
N VAL A 79 -24.76 -16.83 23.12
CA VAL A 79 -25.29 -16.43 24.42
C VAL A 79 -24.72 -17.37 25.48
N HIS A 80 -24.08 -16.80 26.50
CA HIS A 80 -23.59 -17.51 27.68
C HIS A 80 -24.32 -17.03 28.92
N LEU A 81 -24.83 -17.96 29.74
CA LEU A 81 -25.58 -17.66 30.97
C LEU A 81 -25.19 -18.66 32.06
N ASN A 82 -24.98 -18.16 33.27
CA ASN A 82 -24.61 -18.94 34.45
C ASN A 82 -25.87 -19.59 35.09
N GLU A 83 -26.84 -20.01 34.29
CA GLU A 83 -28.03 -20.73 34.72
C GLU A 83 -28.57 -21.62 33.60
N ARG A 84 -29.37 -22.62 33.99
CA ARG A 84 -30.04 -23.50 33.01
C ARG A 84 -31.21 -22.77 32.34
N ILE A 85 -31.26 -22.89 31.03
CA ILE A 85 -32.28 -22.27 30.18
C ILE A 85 -33.48 -23.21 30.08
N ASN A 86 -34.68 -22.70 30.41
CA ASN A 86 -35.94 -23.42 30.30
C ASN A 86 -36.86 -22.88 29.19
N SER A 87 -36.56 -21.70 28.68
CA SER A 87 -37.21 -21.12 27.52
C SER A 87 -36.28 -20.14 26.82
N PHE A 88 -36.34 -20.13 25.50
CA PHE A 88 -35.56 -19.22 24.62
C PHE A 88 -36.49 -18.63 23.57
N GLU A 89 -36.47 -17.32 23.38
CA GLU A 89 -37.21 -16.62 22.34
C GLU A 89 -36.29 -15.62 21.65
N LEU A 90 -36.28 -15.65 20.32
CA LEU A 90 -35.67 -14.65 19.47
C LEU A 90 -36.74 -13.96 18.66
N SER A 91 -36.82 -12.65 18.75
CA SER A 91 -37.71 -11.81 17.95
C SER A 91 -36.91 -10.64 17.35
N VAL A 92 -37.46 -10.04 16.32
CA VAL A 92 -36.90 -8.85 15.68
C VAL A 92 -37.96 -7.76 15.65
N GLU A 93 -37.55 -6.52 15.93
CA GLU A 93 -38.38 -5.33 15.75
C GLU A 93 -37.98 -4.63 14.41
N SER A 94 -39.00 -4.39 13.61
CA SER A 94 -38.85 -3.74 12.32
C SER A 94 -40.07 -2.88 12.04
N ASN A 95 -39.85 -1.60 11.71
CA ASN A 95 -40.94 -0.62 11.46
C ASN A 95 -42.00 -0.59 12.58
N SER A 96 -41.57 -0.63 13.83
CA SER A 96 -42.43 -0.67 15.05
C SER A 96 -43.35 -1.91 15.16
N ASN A 97 -43.07 -2.95 14.36
CA ASN A 97 -43.73 -4.25 14.50
C ASN A 97 -42.73 -5.27 15.02
N ARG A 98 -43.21 -6.16 15.89
CA ARG A 98 -42.41 -7.25 16.43
C ARG A 98 -42.75 -8.57 15.77
N TYR A 99 -41.74 -9.26 15.25
CA TYR A 99 -41.87 -10.54 14.57
C TYR A 99 -41.09 -11.61 15.35
N LEU A 100 -41.70 -12.76 15.56
CA LEU A 100 -41.09 -13.89 16.25
C LEU A 100 -40.33 -14.76 15.25
N ILE A 101 -39.04 -14.99 15.50
CA ILE A 101 -38.19 -15.87 14.69
C ILE A 101 -38.23 -17.29 15.24
N ILE A 102 -38.04 -17.48 16.56
CA ILE A 102 -38.09 -18.76 17.20
C ILE A 102 -38.54 -18.63 18.65
N ASN A 103 -39.26 -19.65 19.14
CA ASN A 103 -39.64 -19.78 20.55
C ASN A 103 -39.51 -21.25 20.97
N LEU A 104 -38.53 -21.55 21.81
CA LEU A 104 -38.21 -22.89 22.29
C LEU A 104 -38.54 -23.01 23.78
N LYS A 105 -39.22 -24.11 24.15
CA LYS A 105 -39.53 -24.44 25.53
C LYS A 105 -38.60 -25.55 26.01
N LYS A 106 -38.60 -25.82 27.31
CA LYS A 106 -37.73 -26.77 28.00
C LYS A 106 -37.56 -28.12 27.27
N LYS A 107 -38.65 -28.75 26.84
CA LYS A 107 -38.60 -30.05 26.11
C LYS A 107 -37.89 -29.99 24.80
N GLU A 108 -37.96 -28.85 24.10
CA GLU A 108 -37.29 -28.66 22.81
C GLU A 108 -35.82 -28.36 23.01
N LEU A 109 -35.47 -27.58 24.03
CA LEU A 109 -34.10 -27.30 24.43
C LEU A 109 -33.37 -28.58 24.89
N GLU A 110 -34.02 -29.44 25.75
CA GLU A 110 -33.47 -30.73 26.18
C GLU A 110 -33.19 -31.67 24.99
N LYS A 111 -34.02 -31.65 23.96
CA LYS A 111 -33.80 -32.42 22.73
C LYS A 111 -32.59 -31.89 21.90
N ILE A 112 -32.35 -30.59 21.89
CA ILE A 112 -31.22 -29.97 21.22
C ILE A 112 -29.93 -30.20 22.00
N GLU A 113 -29.98 -30.12 23.34
CA GLU A 113 -28.87 -30.36 24.27
C GLU A 113 -28.18 -31.73 24.06
N SER A 114 -28.90 -32.72 23.58
CA SER A 114 -28.38 -34.07 23.33
C SER A 114 -27.46 -34.17 22.09
N ARG A 115 -27.36 -33.14 21.26
CA ARG A 115 -26.50 -33.13 20.07
C ARG A 115 -25.01 -32.91 20.46
N ASP A 116 -24.11 -33.39 19.60
CA ASP A 116 -22.68 -33.19 19.74
C ASP A 116 -22.33 -31.68 19.82
N PRO A 117 -21.55 -31.22 20.81
CA PRO A 117 -21.20 -29.82 20.94
C PRO A 117 -20.10 -29.34 19.97
N ILE A 118 -19.50 -30.21 19.18
CA ILE A 118 -18.39 -29.82 18.31
C ILE A 118 -18.87 -28.94 17.16
N GLU A 119 -18.30 -27.77 17.08
CA GLU A 119 -18.33 -26.89 15.92
C GLU A 119 -17.05 -27.09 15.12
N SER A 120 -17.15 -27.28 13.83
CA SER A 120 -16.00 -27.51 12.98
C SER A 120 -16.30 -27.18 11.52
N LYS A 121 -15.26 -26.77 10.81
CA LYS A 121 -15.28 -26.60 9.35
C LYS A 121 -13.94 -26.98 8.77
N LEU A 122 -13.95 -27.79 7.69
CA LEU A 122 -12.79 -28.01 6.85
C LEU A 122 -12.74 -26.91 5.79
N GLU A 123 -11.59 -26.30 5.64
CA GLU A 123 -11.38 -25.17 4.75
C GLU A 123 -10.51 -25.55 3.54
N LEU A 124 -9.62 -26.51 3.73
CA LEU A 124 -8.82 -27.11 2.67
C LEU A 124 -8.62 -28.59 2.93
N LEU A 125 -8.76 -29.40 1.89
CA LEU A 125 -8.39 -30.81 1.86
C LEU A 125 -7.64 -31.08 0.55
N GLU A 126 -6.38 -31.47 0.65
CA GLU A 126 -5.56 -31.89 -0.48
C GLU A 126 -5.05 -33.30 -0.27
N ASN A 127 -5.03 -34.05 -1.36
CA ASN A 127 -4.47 -35.38 -1.40
C ASN A 127 -3.66 -35.54 -2.69
N ASP A 128 -2.34 -35.50 -2.56
CA ASP A 128 -1.41 -35.79 -3.65
C ASP A 128 -0.76 -37.12 -3.41
N ASN A 129 -1.29 -38.16 -4.11
CA ASN A 129 -0.77 -39.54 -4.05
C ASN A 129 -0.57 -40.09 -2.62
N GLY A 130 -1.54 -39.85 -1.73
CA GLY A 130 -1.52 -40.28 -0.35
C GLY A 130 -0.81 -39.32 0.63
N ASN A 131 -0.33 -38.17 0.16
CA ASN A 131 0.11 -37.09 1.05
C ASN A 131 -1.07 -36.15 1.29
N PHE A 132 -1.64 -36.21 2.46
CA PHE A 132 -2.76 -35.37 2.86
C PHE A 132 -2.29 -34.08 3.49
N MET A 133 -2.89 -32.95 3.07
CA MET A 133 -2.80 -31.69 3.76
C MET A 133 -4.21 -31.16 4.03
N ILE A 134 -4.53 -30.87 5.29
CA ILE A 134 -5.86 -30.47 5.72
C ILE A 134 -5.74 -29.22 6.58
N ILE A 135 -6.60 -28.23 6.32
CA ILE A 135 -6.73 -27.01 7.09
C ILE A 135 -8.20 -26.84 7.48
N GLY A 136 -8.43 -26.39 8.70
CA GLY A 136 -9.77 -26.13 9.19
C GLY A 136 -9.76 -25.56 10.59
N TRP A 137 -10.90 -25.61 11.21
CA TRP A 137 -11.06 -25.30 12.61
C TRP A 137 -12.06 -26.24 13.26
N ALA A 138 -11.85 -26.50 14.55
CA ALA A 138 -12.73 -27.32 15.35
C ALA A 138 -12.57 -26.93 16.85
N PHE A 139 -13.67 -26.80 17.53
CA PHE A 139 -13.69 -26.60 18.99
C PHE A 139 -15.01 -27.11 19.60
N PRO A 140 -15.00 -27.57 20.85
CA PRO A 140 -16.19 -27.93 21.57
C PRO A 140 -16.79 -26.69 22.26
N ILE A 141 -18.06 -26.41 22.02
CA ILE A 141 -18.78 -25.33 22.70
C ILE A 141 -18.81 -25.60 24.21
N GLY A 142 -18.40 -24.60 25.00
CA GLY A 142 -18.43 -24.67 26.45
C GLY A 142 -17.27 -25.41 27.12
N TYR A 143 -16.19 -25.69 26.40
CA TYR A 143 -14.97 -26.26 26.93
C TYR A 143 -13.78 -25.39 26.57
N ASP A 144 -12.94 -25.07 27.54
CA ASP A 144 -11.79 -24.19 27.35
C ASP A 144 -10.55 -24.95 26.85
N ASN A 145 -10.48 -26.27 27.12
CA ASN A 145 -9.38 -27.12 26.75
C ASN A 145 -9.83 -28.36 25.97
N TRP A 146 -9.15 -28.61 24.85
CA TRP A 146 -9.38 -29.82 24.03
C TRP A 146 -8.12 -30.20 23.25
N ASN A 147 -8.03 -31.47 22.87
CA ASN A 147 -6.96 -32.01 22.08
C ASN A 147 -7.48 -32.52 20.73
N LEU A 148 -6.59 -32.45 19.72
CA LEU A 148 -6.86 -32.92 18.36
C LEU A 148 -5.91 -34.06 18.03
N SER A 149 -6.41 -35.12 17.38
CA SER A 149 -5.63 -36.22 16.82
C SER A 149 -6.28 -36.75 15.55
N ILE A 150 -5.50 -37.40 14.68
CA ILE A 150 -5.99 -37.94 13.41
C ILE A 150 -6.12 -39.46 13.52
N TRP A 151 -7.22 -39.97 13.01
CA TRP A 151 -7.57 -41.40 13.08
C TRP A 151 -8.00 -41.94 11.69
N GLU A 152 -7.43 -43.09 11.31
CA GLU A 152 -7.88 -43.91 10.16
C GLU A 152 -9.02 -44.79 10.61
N GLU A 153 -10.17 -44.77 9.89
CA GLU A 153 -11.38 -45.58 10.17
C GLU A 153 -11.90 -45.53 11.62
N LYS A 154 -11.48 -44.54 12.42
CA LYS A 154 -11.77 -44.35 13.87
C LYS A 154 -11.15 -45.37 14.80
N ASP A 155 -10.30 -46.25 14.32
CA ASP A 155 -9.72 -47.35 15.10
C ASP A 155 -8.20 -47.28 15.23
N LYS A 156 -7.54 -46.53 14.35
CA LYS A 156 -6.08 -46.42 14.33
C LYS A 156 -5.64 -44.95 14.30
N GLN A 157 -4.95 -44.51 15.33
CA GLN A 157 -4.36 -43.18 15.36
C GLN A 157 -3.19 -43.07 14.36
N ILE A 158 -3.15 -41.95 13.66
CA ILE A 158 -2.08 -41.59 12.72
C ILE A 158 -1.17 -40.57 13.39
N ASP A 159 0.13 -40.88 13.37
CA ASP A 159 1.17 -39.95 13.84
C ASP A 159 1.34 -38.83 12.80
N CYS A 160 1.01 -37.59 13.21
CA CYS A 160 1.15 -36.40 12.37
C CYS A 160 1.38 -35.16 13.23
N ASP A 161 2.05 -34.18 12.66
CA ASP A 161 2.20 -32.86 13.28
C ASP A 161 0.92 -32.05 13.03
N ILE A 162 0.24 -31.68 14.13
CA ILE A 162 -0.95 -30.81 14.08
C ILE A 162 -0.53 -29.44 14.59
N GLN A 163 -0.43 -28.47 13.67
CA GLN A 163 -0.17 -27.09 14.03
C GLN A 163 -1.48 -26.39 14.41
N ARG A 164 -1.56 -25.86 15.62
CA ARG A 164 -2.69 -25.06 16.09
C ARG A 164 -2.61 -23.66 15.53
N ILE A 165 -3.75 -23.06 15.23
CA ILE A 165 -3.85 -21.74 14.58
C ILE A 165 -4.80 -20.86 15.37
N ILE A 166 -4.33 -19.66 15.71
CA ILE A 166 -5.16 -18.66 16.36
C ILE A 166 -6.16 -18.09 15.33
N ARG A 167 -7.45 -18.11 15.68
CA ARG A 167 -8.56 -17.69 14.85
C ARG A 167 -9.34 -16.55 15.53
N LYS A 168 -8.77 -15.34 15.48
CA LYS A 168 -9.39 -14.13 16.05
C LYS A 168 -10.78 -13.82 15.48
N ASP A 169 -10.99 -14.14 14.21
CA ASP A 169 -12.29 -14.03 13.55
C ASP A 169 -13.35 -14.91 14.20
N LEU A 170 -13.01 -16.14 14.55
CA LEU A 170 -13.91 -17.06 15.24
C LEU A 170 -14.04 -16.71 16.73
N ALA A 171 -12.96 -16.24 17.36
CA ALA A 171 -12.99 -15.82 18.75
C ALA A 171 -13.98 -14.69 18.99
N LEU A 172 -13.99 -13.68 18.12
CA LEU A 172 -14.98 -12.60 18.16
C LEU A 172 -16.40 -13.12 17.89
N LEU A 173 -16.54 -14.01 16.93
CA LEU A 173 -17.81 -14.57 16.50
C LEU A 173 -18.48 -15.44 17.55
N PHE A 174 -17.70 -16.32 18.20
CA PHE A 174 -18.18 -17.28 19.16
C PHE A 174 -17.94 -16.86 20.62
N GLN A 175 -17.46 -15.61 20.84
CA GLN A 175 -17.11 -15.07 22.16
C GLN A 175 -16.18 -16.01 22.96
N LEU A 176 -15.23 -16.63 22.26
CA LEU A 176 -14.24 -17.50 22.86
C LEU A 176 -13.26 -16.70 23.73
N ASN A 177 -12.82 -17.29 24.84
CA ASN A 177 -11.77 -16.70 25.67
C ASN A 177 -10.40 -16.75 24.95
N ASN A 178 -9.36 -16.12 25.49
CA ASN A 178 -8.03 -16.08 24.88
C ASN A 178 -7.41 -17.47 24.66
N ASP A 179 -7.67 -18.43 25.54
CA ASP A 179 -7.11 -19.78 25.46
C ASP A 179 -7.80 -20.62 24.37
N SER A 180 -9.06 -20.29 24.06
CA SER A 180 -9.85 -20.93 23.00
C SER A 180 -9.66 -20.33 21.61
N MET A 181 -8.85 -19.28 21.46
CA MET A 181 -8.56 -18.67 20.15
C MET A 181 -7.78 -19.58 19.20
N ASP A 182 -7.08 -20.57 19.69
CA ASP A 182 -6.27 -21.53 18.90
C ASP A 182 -7.12 -22.68 18.32
N CYS A 183 -8.35 -22.42 17.95
CA CYS A 183 -9.32 -23.40 17.43
C CYS A 183 -9.08 -23.80 15.97
N GLY A 184 -8.22 -23.12 15.23
CA GLY A 184 -7.80 -23.53 13.91
C GLY A 184 -6.73 -24.61 13.95
N PHE A 185 -6.62 -25.39 12.86
CA PHE A 185 -5.59 -26.40 12.71
C PHE A 185 -5.09 -26.52 11.27
N SER A 186 -3.83 -26.90 11.14
CA SER A 186 -3.21 -27.39 9.93
C SER A 186 -2.52 -28.70 10.22
N LEU A 187 -2.70 -29.69 9.36
CA LEU A 187 -2.08 -30.99 9.54
C LEU A 187 -1.64 -31.59 8.20
N LYS A 188 -0.58 -32.37 8.28
CA LYS A 188 -0.04 -33.13 7.14
C LYS A 188 0.27 -34.54 7.60
N PHE A 189 -0.20 -35.52 6.83
CA PHE A 189 0.14 -36.90 7.07
C PHE A 189 0.19 -37.72 5.78
N LYS A 190 0.85 -38.84 5.82
CA LYS A 190 0.86 -39.81 4.73
C LYS A 190 -0.15 -40.92 5.03
N GLY A 191 -1.09 -41.12 4.11
CA GLY A 191 -2.19 -42.11 4.27
C GLY A 191 -2.54 -42.80 2.97
N ASN A 192 -3.47 -43.76 3.06
CA ASN A 192 -4.04 -44.45 1.91
C ASN A 192 -5.25 -43.64 1.39
N PRO A 193 -5.27 -43.17 0.13
CA PRO A 193 -6.39 -42.41 -0.45
C PRO A 193 -7.75 -43.12 -0.43
N GLU A 194 -7.76 -44.46 -0.31
CA GLU A 194 -8.98 -45.25 -0.26
C GLU A 194 -9.60 -45.40 1.13
N LYS A 195 -8.92 -44.87 2.15
CA LYS A 195 -9.34 -44.92 3.57
C LYS A 195 -10.03 -43.63 4.00
N LYS A 196 -10.90 -43.72 5.01
CA LYS A 196 -11.51 -42.59 5.65
C LYS A 196 -10.67 -42.13 6.83
N TYR A 197 -10.52 -40.82 6.93
CA TYR A 197 -9.80 -40.16 8.01
C TYR A 197 -10.71 -39.24 8.82
N TYR A 198 -10.44 -39.16 10.12
CA TYR A 198 -11.24 -38.43 11.09
C TYR A 198 -10.33 -37.57 11.96
N LEU A 199 -10.74 -36.31 12.19
CA LEU A 199 -10.20 -35.48 13.27
C LEU A 199 -10.93 -35.87 14.57
N LYS A 200 -10.23 -36.44 15.53
CA LYS A 200 -10.75 -36.69 16.85
C LYS A 200 -10.55 -35.47 17.71
N VAL A 201 -11.61 -34.97 18.31
CA VAL A 201 -11.62 -33.87 19.28
C VAL A 201 -11.89 -34.47 20.65
N GLU A 202 -10.96 -34.35 21.56
CA GLU A 202 -11.06 -34.82 22.98
C GLU A 202 -11.26 -33.59 23.88
N TYR A 203 -12.30 -33.61 24.70
CA TYR A 203 -12.72 -32.51 25.58
C TYR A 203 -13.35 -33.03 26.84
N GLY A 204 -12.84 -32.63 28.03
CA GLY A 204 -13.22 -33.24 29.27
C GLY A 204 -13.04 -34.79 29.23
N ASP A 205 -14.05 -35.50 29.65
CA ASP A 205 -14.08 -36.99 29.59
C ASP A 205 -14.76 -37.51 28.33
N LYS A 206 -14.90 -36.72 27.29
CA LYS A 206 -15.62 -37.04 26.05
C LYS A 206 -14.73 -36.95 24.83
N GLU A 207 -15.20 -37.59 23.76
CA GLU A 207 -14.54 -37.50 22.43
C GLU A 207 -15.56 -37.48 21.30
N SER A 208 -15.21 -36.79 20.21
CA SER A 208 -16.00 -36.75 18.99
C SER A 208 -15.11 -36.83 17.76
N PHE A 209 -15.67 -37.38 16.67
CA PHE A 209 -14.96 -37.55 15.41
C PHE A 209 -15.58 -36.73 14.29
N VAL A 210 -14.79 -35.88 13.68
CA VAL A 210 -15.14 -35.10 12.49
C VAL A 210 -14.54 -35.80 11.25
N GLU A 211 -15.37 -36.18 10.29
CA GLU A 211 -14.90 -36.82 9.05
C GLU A 211 -14.14 -35.84 8.16
N LEU A 212 -12.93 -36.22 7.74
CA LEU A 212 -12.02 -35.39 6.93
C LEU A 212 -12.12 -35.65 5.43
N SER A 213 -13.03 -36.52 4.98
CA SER A 213 -13.16 -37.00 3.60
C SER A 213 -14.25 -36.29 2.77
N LYS A 214 -14.88 -35.23 3.30
CA LYS A 214 -15.90 -34.49 2.54
C LYS A 214 -15.23 -33.58 1.48
N GLU A 215 -15.70 -33.68 0.23
CA GLU A 215 -15.39 -32.71 -0.80
C GLU A 215 -15.76 -31.30 -0.31
N ILE A 216 -14.78 -30.39 -0.34
CA ILE A 216 -14.98 -28.98 -0.01
C ILE A 216 -15.57 -28.31 -1.25
N ASP A 217 -16.77 -27.73 -1.14
CA ASP A 217 -17.33 -26.90 -2.20
C ASP A 217 -16.46 -25.63 -2.32
N LEU A 218 -15.97 -25.35 -3.54
CA LEU A 218 -15.19 -24.15 -3.85
C LEU A 218 -15.90 -22.84 -3.48
N LYS A 219 -17.24 -22.87 -3.38
CA LYS A 219 -18.03 -21.74 -2.88
C LYS A 219 -17.81 -21.48 -1.38
N ASP A 220 -17.49 -22.50 -0.60
CA ASP A 220 -17.22 -22.36 0.83
C ASP A 220 -15.86 -21.71 1.10
N LEU A 221 -14.86 -21.92 0.25
CA LEU A 221 -13.58 -21.23 0.30
C LEU A 221 -13.73 -19.71 0.08
N THR A 222 -14.62 -19.30 -0.81
CA THR A 222 -14.88 -17.86 -1.04
C THR A 222 -15.57 -17.21 0.16
N ASN A 223 -16.47 -17.91 0.85
CA ASN A 223 -17.14 -17.38 2.03
C ASN A 223 -16.20 -17.22 3.25
N PHE A 224 -15.18 -18.07 3.37
CA PHE A 224 -14.18 -17.98 4.45
C PHE A 224 -13.34 -16.69 4.38
N TYR A 225 -12.95 -16.26 3.18
CA TYR A 225 -12.18 -15.04 2.97
C TYR A 225 -13.02 -13.76 3.05
N MET A 226 -14.36 -13.87 2.98
CA MET A 226 -15.27 -12.71 2.94
C MET A 226 -15.48 -12.00 4.29
N HIS A 227 -15.09 -12.60 5.42
CA HIS A 227 -15.39 -12.04 6.74
C HIS A 227 -14.25 -11.29 7.44
N GLY A 228 -13.19 -10.95 6.72
CA GLY A 228 -12.08 -10.18 7.31
C GLY A 228 -11.15 -9.52 6.29
N LEU A 229 -11.38 -9.75 5.01
CA LEU A 229 -10.52 -9.25 3.95
C LEU A 229 -11.38 -8.66 2.83
N ASN A 230 -11.03 -7.46 2.36
CA ASN A 230 -11.58 -6.88 1.14
C ASN A 230 -11.51 -7.88 -0.01
N PHE A 231 -12.51 -7.87 -0.89
CA PHE A 231 -12.64 -8.70 -2.11
C PHE A 231 -11.34 -8.79 -2.93
N HIS A 232 -10.52 -7.76 -2.85
CA HIS A 232 -9.21 -7.65 -3.48
C HIS A 232 -8.16 -8.59 -2.89
N ASN A 233 -8.12 -8.76 -1.58
CA ASN A 233 -7.20 -9.67 -0.89
C ASN A 233 -7.52 -11.14 -1.19
N ILE A 234 -8.77 -11.46 -1.48
CA ILE A 234 -9.20 -12.80 -1.91
C ILE A 234 -8.68 -13.10 -3.32
N LYS A 235 -8.85 -12.17 -4.25
CA LYS A 235 -8.28 -12.30 -5.61
C LYS A 235 -6.75 -12.36 -5.56
N SER A 236 -6.11 -11.55 -4.72
CA SER A 236 -4.65 -11.58 -4.52
C SER A 236 -4.19 -12.87 -3.84
N GLY A 237 -4.91 -13.35 -2.85
CA GLY A 237 -4.65 -14.63 -2.19
C GLY A 237 -4.84 -15.82 -3.13
N LEU A 238 -5.93 -15.86 -3.90
CA LEU A 238 -6.16 -16.85 -4.94
C LEU A 238 -5.16 -16.70 -6.10
N ARG A 239 -4.76 -15.48 -6.46
CA ARG A 239 -3.71 -15.22 -7.45
C ARG A 239 -2.35 -15.69 -6.92
N TYR A 240 -2.03 -15.45 -5.67
CA TYR A 240 -0.79 -15.91 -5.03
C TYR A 240 -0.76 -17.44 -4.88
N LEU A 241 -1.85 -18.05 -4.40
CA LEU A 241 -2.06 -19.49 -4.38
C LEU A 241 -1.80 -20.13 -5.74
N ARG A 242 -2.27 -19.48 -6.76
CA ARG A 242 -2.23 -19.88 -8.14
C ARG A 242 -0.85 -19.70 -8.79
N ASN A 243 -0.17 -18.56 -8.49
CA ASN A 243 1.13 -18.21 -9.09
C ASN A 243 2.32 -18.88 -8.37
N ASN A 244 2.15 -19.26 -7.12
CA ASN A 244 3.23 -19.77 -6.30
C ASN A 244 2.98 -21.23 -5.83
N GLY A 245 1.86 -21.82 -6.24
CA GLY A 245 1.42 -23.11 -5.76
C GLY A 245 0.94 -23.08 -4.31
N ILE A 246 0.17 -24.08 -3.95
CA ILE A 246 -0.50 -24.15 -2.65
C ILE A 246 0.47 -24.20 -1.49
N GLN A 247 1.65 -24.77 -1.66
CA GLN A 247 2.67 -24.82 -0.60
C GLN A 247 3.19 -23.43 -0.21
N LYS A 248 3.44 -22.53 -1.19
CA LYS A 248 3.87 -21.17 -0.91
C LYS A 248 2.71 -20.28 -0.44
N PHE A 249 1.51 -20.53 -0.93
CA PHE A 249 0.31 -19.83 -0.48
C PHE A 249 -0.04 -20.19 0.97
N VAL A 250 -0.03 -21.48 1.28
CA VAL A 250 -0.23 -21.97 2.64
C VAL A 250 0.90 -21.50 3.56
N LYS A 251 2.16 -21.58 3.10
CA LYS A 251 3.30 -21.02 3.82
C LYS A 251 3.10 -19.53 4.10
N ARG A 252 2.57 -18.75 3.15
CA ARG A 252 2.26 -17.33 3.35
C ARG A 252 1.07 -17.08 4.26
N ILE A 253 0.04 -17.96 4.25
CA ILE A 253 -1.05 -17.90 5.22
C ILE A 253 -0.58 -18.29 6.62
N PHE A 254 0.34 -19.25 6.74
CA PHE A 254 0.82 -19.78 8.02
C PHE A 254 2.08 -19.10 8.55
N GLU A 255 2.90 -18.49 7.70
CA GLU A 255 4.01 -17.63 8.10
C GLU A 255 3.60 -16.15 8.21
N GLY A 256 2.43 -15.76 7.76
CA GLY A 256 1.86 -14.45 7.94
C GLY A 256 0.63 -14.50 8.84
N PRO A 257 0.21 -13.47 9.53
CA PRO A 257 0.96 -12.30 9.98
C PRO A 257 1.23 -12.33 11.48
N GLU A 258 1.78 -13.38 12.01
CA GLU A 258 1.94 -13.54 13.45
C GLU A 258 3.37 -13.87 13.92
N LYS A 259 4.28 -13.07 13.51
CA LYS A 259 5.12 -12.40 14.51
C LYS A 259 4.55 -10.99 14.56
N LYS A 260 4.14 -10.52 15.77
CA LYS A 260 3.71 -9.14 16.04
C LYS A 260 4.50 -8.22 15.13
N ASP A 261 3.85 -7.38 14.33
CA ASP A 261 4.54 -6.33 13.60
C ASP A 261 5.46 -5.68 14.61
N ILE A 262 6.76 -5.83 14.39
CA ILE A 262 7.75 -5.23 15.28
C ILE A 262 7.39 -3.75 15.25
N SER A 263 7.12 -3.14 16.41
CA SER A 263 6.91 -1.69 16.46
C SER A 263 8.12 -1.02 15.80
N TYR A 264 7.92 0.11 15.14
CA TYR A 264 9.02 0.80 14.49
C TYR A 264 10.18 1.06 15.47
N ASN A 265 9.88 1.42 16.70
CA ASN A 265 10.91 1.62 17.73
C ASN A 265 11.79 0.37 17.93
N ASN A 266 11.16 -0.80 18.04
CA ASN A 266 11.91 -2.06 18.17
C ASN A 266 12.68 -2.43 16.88
N TRP A 267 12.09 -2.10 15.73
CA TRP A 267 12.75 -2.29 14.43
C TRP A 267 13.99 -1.41 14.31
N PHE A 268 13.89 -0.14 14.68
CA PHE A 268 15.00 0.81 14.68
C PHE A 268 16.12 0.36 15.63
N ASP A 269 15.76 -0.10 16.85
CA ASP A 269 16.73 -0.62 17.83
C ASP A 269 17.57 -1.79 17.30
N LEU A 270 17.02 -2.58 16.37
CA LEU A 270 17.76 -3.68 15.71
C LEU A 270 18.63 -3.19 14.53
N GLN A 271 18.39 -1.98 14.01
CA GLN A 271 19.10 -1.41 12.84
C GLN A 271 20.18 -0.41 13.24
N LYS A 272 19.98 0.29 14.35
CA LYS A 272 20.97 1.28 14.82
C LYS A 272 22.30 0.62 15.16
N PRO A 273 23.42 1.30 14.93
CA PRO A 273 24.73 0.77 15.28
C PRO A 273 24.84 0.52 16.80
N ASN A 274 25.43 -0.61 17.16
CA ASN A 274 25.74 -0.93 18.55
C ASN A 274 26.99 -0.19 19.03
N ASP A 275 27.30 -0.27 20.35
CA ASP A 275 28.44 0.45 20.94
C ASP A 275 29.80 0.05 20.31
N GLU A 276 29.99 -1.20 19.91
CA GLU A 276 31.21 -1.66 19.23
C GLU A 276 31.35 -1.02 17.85
N GLU A 277 30.27 -0.94 17.10
CA GLU A 277 30.25 -0.29 15.79
C GLU A 277 30.47 1.21 15.91
N LEU A 278 29.81 1.88 16.89
CA LEU A 278 30.03 3.31 17.16
C LEU A 278 31.50 3.59 17.58
N ASN A 279 32.13 2.70 18.33
CA ASN A 279 33.54 2.83 18.68
C ASN A 279 34.47 2.65 17.47
N LYS A 280 34.18 1.69 16.58
CA LYS A 280 34.91 1.54 15.31
C LYS A 280 34.76 2.77 14.41
N GLN A 281 33.57 3.39 14.38
CA GLN A 281 33.36 4.64 13.67
C GLN A 281 34.24 5.77 14.22
N ARG A 282 34.35 5.93 15.55
CA ARG A 282 35.21 6.94 16.17
C ARG A 282 36.70 6.74 15.88
N GLU A 283 37.12 5.51 15.67
CA GLU A 283 38.50 5.15 15.32
C GLU A 283 38.81 5.24 13.83
N THR A 284 37.78 5.34 13.00
CA THR A 284 37.91 5.38 11.54
C THR A 284 38.59 6.67 11.07
N LYS A 285 39.64 6.50 10.24
CA LYS A 285 40.38 7.61 9.61
C LYS A 285 39.96 7.74 8.16
N PHE A 286 39.19 8.75 7.87
CA PHE A 286 38.82 9.08 6.51
C PHE A 286 39.97 9.76 5.74
N VAL A 287 40.11 9.44 4.47
CA VAL A 287 41.07 10.08 3.56
C VAL A 287 40.65 11.53 3.30
N TYR A 288 39.37 11.73 3.04
CA TYR A 288 38.74 13.03 2.94
C TYR A 288 37.89 13.27 4.20
N SER A 289 38.31 14.26 4.98
CA SER A 289 37.69 14.54 6.28
C SER A 289 37.18 15.99 6.29
N PRO A 290 36.10 16.30 5.54
CA PRO A 290 35.57 17.66 5.48
C PRO A 290 34.97 18.08 6.84
N LYS A 291 35.10 19.37 7.17
CA LYS A 291 34.37 19.91 8.30
C LYS A 291 32.89 20.07 7.93
N ILE A 292 32.00 19.54 8.76
CA ILE A 292 30.55 19.71 8.61
C ILE A 292 30.09 20.75 9.62
N SER A 293 29.43 21.81 9.13
CA SER A 293 28.83 22.88 9.94
C SER A 293 27.33 22.59 10.05
N LEU A 294 26.84 22.37 11.27
CA LEU A 294 25.40 22.30 11.53
C LEU A 294 24.89 23.69 11.85
N ILE A 295 23.92 24.22 11.12
CA ILE A 295 23.33 25.54 11.35
C ILE A 295 21.96 25.37 12.00
N VAL A 296 21.76 26.17 13.05
CA VAL A 296 20.55 26.15 13.89
C VAL A 296 20.06 27.56 14.15
N ALA A 297 18.81 27.83 13.88
CA ALA A 297 18.11 29.04 14.31
C ALA A 297 17.32 28.73 15.59
N THR A 298 17.53 29.53 16.66
CA THR A 298 16.78 29.37 17.92
C THR A 298 15.85 30.55 18.15
N TYR A 299 14.66 30.27 18.68
CA TYR A 299 13.71 31.28 19.13
C TYR A 299 12.94 30.79 20.36
N ASN A 300 13.26 31.34 21.53
CA ASN A 300 12.66 30.98 22.83
C ASN A 300 12.69 29.46 23.11
N THR A 301 13.73 28.76 22.65
CA THR A 301 13.87 27.29 22.76
C THR A 301 13.97 26.89 24.24
N ALA A 302 13.19 25.87 24.62
CA ALA A 302 13.23 25.33 25.97
C ALA A 302 14.59 24.66 26.26
N ASP A 303 15.15 24.91 27.48
CA ASP A 303 16.45 24.36 27.89
C ASP A 303 16.60 22.85 27.65
N ARG A 304 15.53 22.09 27.88
CA ARG A 304 15.56 20.63 27.70
C ARG A 304 15.75 20.22 26.23
N HIS A 305 15.11 20.92 25.29
CA HIS A 305 15.22 20.65 23.86
C HIS A 305 16.58 21.10 23.34
N LEU A 306 16.98 22.33 23.70
CA LEU A 306 18.31 22.86 23.36
C LEU A 306 19.43 21.94 23.86
N LYS A 307 19.29 21.40 25.09
CA LYS A 307 20.24 20.46 25.65
C LYS A 307 20.27 19.16 24.82
N ALA A 308 19.11 18.56 24.56
CA ALA A 308 19.03 17.31 23.83
C ALA A 308 19.61 17.44 22.42
N MET A 309 19.29 18.51 21.72
CA MET A 309 19.83 18.86 20.39
C MET A 309 21.36 18.96 20.42
N ILE A 310 21.94 19.77 21.34
CA ILE A 310 23.39 19.94 21.42
C ILE A 310 24.08 18.63 21.80
N GLU A 311 23.51 17.85 22.73
CA GLU A 311 24.08 16.56 23.15
C GLU A 311 24.04 15.54 22.02
N SER A 312 23.05 15.55 21.14
CA SER A 312 23.02 14.69 19.94
C SER A 312 24.18 14.98 18.98
N VAL A 313 24.61 16.23 18.89
CA VAL A 313 25.78 16.66 18.10
C VAL A 313 27.08 16.30 18.81
N LEU A 314 27.17 16.51 20.12
CA LEU A 314 28.37 16.13 20.90
C LEU A 314 28.65 14.64 20.87
N ASN A 315 27.60 13.82 20.74
CA ASN A 315 27.70 12.36 20.70
C ASN A 315 28.05 11.81 19.30
N GLN A 316 28.20 12.65 18.28
CA GLN A 316 28.55 12.22 16.93
C GLN A 316 29.88 11.42 16.94
N THR A 317 29.89 10.31 16.19
CA THR A 317 31.09 9.49 16.00
C THR A 317 32.15 10.16 15.13
N TYR A 318 31.69 11.00 14.17
CA TYR A 318 32.56 11.86 13.38
C TYR A 318 32.85 13.15 14.13
N ILE A 319 34.11 13.51 14.34
CA ILE A 319 34.52 14.59 15.26
C ILE A 319 34.79 15.95 14.60
N ASN A 320 34.98 15.99 13.27
CA ASN A 320 35.30 17.25 12.54
C ASN A 320 34.02 18.00 12.15
N TRP A 321 33.30 18.46 13.13
CA TRP A 321 32.09 19.27 12.97
C TRP A 321 32.18 20.58 13.75
N GLU A 322 31.27 21.48 13.45
CA GLU A 322 30.94 22.66 14.22
C GLU A 322 29.44 22.89 14.28
N LEU A 323 28.93 23.44 15.36
CA LEU A 323 27.55 23.80 15.58
C LEU A 323 27.42 25.33 15.63
N CYS A 324 26.73 25.89 14.63
CA CYS A 324 26.57 27.34 14.46
C CYS A 324 25.13 27.74 14.83
N ILE A 325 24.95 28.40 15.96
CA ILE A 325 23.65 28.76 16.51
C ILE A 325 23.44 30.28 16.38
N ALA A 326 22.37 30.69 15.70
CA ALA A 326 21.88 32.06 15.70
C ALA A 326 20.59 32.16 16.52
N ASP A 327 20.59 33.04 17.53
CA ASP A 327 19.50 33.14 18.49
C ASP A 327 18.75 34.46 18.36
N GLY A 328 17.49 34.36 17.86
CA GLY A 328 16.54 35.47 17.76
C GLY A 328 15.60 35.60 18.96
N SER A 329 15.86 34.88 20.08
CA SER A 329 14.97 34.90 21.25
C SER A 329 14.81 36.28 21.87
N ASP A 330 13.63 36.56 22.44
CA ASP A 330 13.31 37.80 23.13
C ASP A 330 14.06 37.94 24.47
N SER A 331 14.47 36.82 25.04
CA SER A 331 15.18 36.76 26.29
C SER A 331 16.62 36.24 26.12
N ASN A 332 17.45 36.41 27.15
CA ASN A 332 18.81 35.87 27.16
C ASN A 332 18.89 34.47 27.78
N ASN A 333 17.81 33.70 27.82
CA ASN A 333 17.81 32.38 28.44
C ASN A 333 18.66 31.38 27.65
N VAL A 334 18.51 31.35 26.32
CA VAL A 334 19.31 30.50 25.41
C VAL A 334 20.80 30.87 25.53
N GLU A 335 21.15 32.17 25.51
CA GLU A 335 22.52 32.66 25.70
C GLU A 335 23.14 32.17 27.04
N LYS A 336 22.43 32.42 28.14
CA LYS A 336 22.88 31.99 29.47
C LYS A 336 23.06 30.48 29.57
N PHE A 337 22.16 29.73 28.95
CA PHE A 337 22.23 28.27 28.94
C PHE A 337 23.49 27.80 28.20
N ILE A 338 23.74 28.30 26.98
CA ILE A 338 24.91 27.94 26.17
C ILE A 338 26.22 28.36 26.87
N ILE A 339 26.31 29.57 27.35
CA ILE A 339 27.50 30.06 28.06
C ILE A 339 27.78 29.19 29.29
N LYS A 340 26.76 28.88 30.06
CA LYS A 340 26.91 28.10 31.30
C LYS A 340 27.38 26.66 31.04
N HIS A 341 26.89 26.00 29.99
CA HIS A 341 27.09 24.57 29.83
C HIS A 341 28.07 24.18 28.72
N TYR A 342 28.29 25.05 27.73
CA TYR A 342 29.01 24.70 26.50
C TYR A 342 30.11 25.69 26.09
N SER A 343 30.37 26.72 26.83
CA SER A 343 31.37 27.76 26.49
C SER A 343 32.80 27.23 26.35
N ASN A 344 33.10 26.04 26.85
CA ASN A 344 34.43 25.45 26.77
C ASN A 344 34.66 24.63 25.47
N ASP A 345 33.64 24.39 24.68
CA ASP A 345 33.76 23.68 23.39
C ASP A 345 33.76 24.66 22.22
N ASN A 346 34.95 24.91 21.67
CA ASN A 346 35.15 25.85 20.57
C ASN A 346 34.45 25.45 19.25
N ARG A 347 33.92 24.25 19.15
CA ARG A 347 33.13 23.79 18.01
C ARG A 347 31.71 24.34 18.04
N ILE A 348 31.21 24.80 19.21
CA ILE A 348 29.90 25.41 19.39
C ILE A 348 30.06 26.92 19.28
N LYS A 349 29.53 27.47 18.19
CA LYS A 349 29.54 28.89 17.87
C LYS A 349 28.15 29.47 18.13
N TYR A 350 28.08 30.56 18.84
CA TYR A 350 26.81 31.20 19.19
C TYR A 350 26.82 32.68 18.84
N LYS A 351 25.72 33.14 18.23
CA LYS A 351 25.49 34.53 17.87
C LYS A 351 24.11 34.98 18.34
N LYS A 352 24.05 35.88 19.33
CA LYS A 352 22.81 36.56 19.71
C LYS A 352 22.44 37.59 18.66
N LEU A 353 21.21 37.52 18.15
CA LEU A 353 20.66 38.54 17.24
C LEU A 353 20.04 39.69 18.06
N SER A 354 19.99 40.88 17.50
CA SER A 354 19.40 42.07 18.12
C SER A 354 17.87 41.96 18.23
N GLU A 355 17.25 41.23 17.34
CA GLU A 355 15.82 40.95 17.26
C GLU A 355 15.58 39.65 16.50
N ASN A 356 14.34 39.13 16.53
CA ASN A 356 13.92 38.03 15.68
C ASN A 356 13.71 38.50 14.24
N LEU A 357 14.55 38.04 13.34
CA LEU A 357 14.53 38.43 11.92
C LEU A 357 13.58 37.56 11.09
N GLY A 358 12.94 36.54 11.68
CA GLY A 358 12.20 35.47 11.00
C GLY A 358 13.06 34.22 10.74
N ILE A 359 12.45 33.14 10.33
CA ILE A 359 13.12 31.82 10.25
C ILE A 359 14.26 31.83 9.21
N SER A 360 14.02 32.38 8.03
CA SER A 360 15.04 32.48 6.97
C SER A 360 16.24 33.30 7.37
N ASP A 361 16.03 34.52 7.82
CA ASP A 361 17.12 35.45 8.16
C ASP A 361 17.87 35.01 9.44
N ASN A 362 17.20 34.35 10.39
CA ASN A 362 17.86 33.72 11.54
C ASN A 362 18.77 32.57 11.11
N MET A 363 18.31 31.72 10.18
CA MET A 363 19.11 30.62 9.62
C MET A 363 20.30 31.15 8.81
N ASN A 364 20.09 32.20 8.01
CA ASN A 364 21.15 32.90 7.28
C ASN A 364 22.19 33.51 8.24
N ALA A 365 21.76 34.03 9.39
CA ALA A 365 22.69 34.54 10.40
C ALA A 365 23.55 33.46 11.07
N ALA A 366 23.04 32.19 11.12
CA ALA A 366 23.83 31.04 11.54
C ALA A 366 24.88 30.68 10.48
N LEU A 367 24.55 30.84 9.19
CA LEU A 367 25.47 30.59 8.07
C LEU A 367 26.69 31.48 8.11
N ASP A 368 26.60 32.74 8.64
CA ASP A 368 27.73 33.63 8.82
C ASP A 368 28.84 33.07 9.73
N LEU A 369 28.51 32.12 10.59
CA LEU A 369 29.44 31.45 11.50
C LEU A 369 30.15 30.24 10.90
N VAL A 370 29.69 29.78 9.73
CA VAL A 370 30.16 28.56 9.07
C VAL A 370 31.59 28.68 8.57
N THR A 371 32.41 27.69 8.88
CA THR A 371 33.77 27.53 8.32
C THR A 371 33.99 26.17 7.69
N GLY A 372 32.98 25.29 7.70
CA GLY A 372 33.06 23.96 7.12
C GLY A 372 32.82 23.89 5.60
N GLU A 373 33.17 22.79 5.02
CA GLU A 373 33.00 22.51 3.58
C GLU A 373 31.58 22.06 3.24
N TYR A 374 30.85 21.53 4.23
CA TYR A 374 29.45 21.12 4.12
C TYR A 374 28.61 21.75 5.22
N VAL A 375 27.35 22.02 4.93
CA VAL A 375 26.39 22.64 5.85
C VAL A 375 25.19 21.69 6.00
N GLY A 376 24.88 21.28 7.22
CA GLY A 376 23.68 20.54 7.57
C GLY A 376 22.63 21.46 8.18
N LEU A 377 21.39 21.35 7.69
CA LEU A 377 20.23 22.05 8.23
C LEU A 377 19.70 21.29 9.44
N PHE A 378 19.63 21.95 10.60
CA PHE A 378 19.25 21.29 11.83
C PHE A 378 18.32 22.16 12.66
N ASP A 379 17.22 21.60 13.13
CA ASP A 379 16.26 22.33 13.95
C ASP A 379 16.61 22.28 15.44
N HIS A 380 16.18 23.33 16.16
CA HIS A 380 16.62 23.60 17.54
C HIS A 380 16.03 22.64 18.60
N ASP A 381 15.08 21.83 18.26
CA ASP A 381 14.36 20.90 19.14
C ASP A 381 14.46 19.43 18.71
N ASP A 382 15.15 19.14 17.60
CA ASP A 382 15.30 17.83 16.99
C ASP A 382 16.60 17.12 17.40
N LEU A 383 16.78 15.88 16.92
CA LEU A 383 17.94 15.06 17.27
C LEU A 383 18.57 14.43 16.03
N LEU A 384 19.90 14.28 16.07
CA LEU A 384 20.65 13.43 15.14
C LEU A 384 21.01 12.10 15.80
N THR A 385 21.02 10.99 15.02
CA THR A 385 21.61 9.75 15.49
C THR A 385 23.12 9.90 15.67
N PRO A 386 23.78 9.12 16.54
CA PRO A 386 25.22 9.26 16.82
C PRO A 386 26.12 9.05 15.60
N ASP A 387 25.65 8.38 14.58
CA ASP A 387 26.38 8.04 13.35
C ASP A 387 26.03 8.93 12.15
N ALA A 388 25.13 9.92 12.32
CA ALA A 388 24.62 10.71 11.20
C ALA A 388 25.76 11.36 10.37
N LEU A 389 26.68 12.05 11.02
CA LEU A 389 27.78 12.72 10.32
C LEU A 389 28.82 11.72 9.77
N PHE A 390 28.98 10.56 10.41
CA PHE A 390 29.84 9.48 9.93
C PHE A 390 29.31 8.92 8.61
N GLU A 391 28.01 8.66 8.50
CA GLU A 391 27.37 8.17 7.29
C GLU A 391 27.50 9.17 6.13
N ILE A 392 27.29 10.46 6.38
CA ILE A 392 27.53 11.54 5.40
C ILE A 392 28.96 11.49 4.89
N VAL A 393 29.94 11.46 5.79
CA VAL A 393 31.37 11.49 5.39
C VAL A 393 31.78 10.19 4.71
N SER A 394 31.19 9.06 5.06
CA SER A 394 31.44 7.78 4.40
C SER A 394 31.10 7.82 2.91
N ILE A 395 29.96 8.38 2.55
CA ILE A 395 29.54 8.54 1.15
C ILE A 395 30.45 9.53 0.41
N LEU A 396 30.93 10.55 1.08
CA LEU A 396 31.87 11.53 0.50
C LEU A 396 33.26 10.95 0.19
N GLN A 397 33.61 9.74 0.66
CA GLN A 397 34.81 9.03 0.25
C GLN A 397 34.70 8.49 -1.16
N GLU A 398 33.52 8.14 -1.61
CA GLU A 398 33.25 7.60 -2.95
C GLU A 398 33.19 8.72 -3.98
N ARG A 399 32.35 9.74 -3.68
CA ARG A 399 32.14 10.90 -4.55
C ARG A 399 31.74 12.12 -3.71
N LYS A 400 32.27 13.31 -4.07
CA LYS A 400 31.91 14.57 -3.41
C LYS A 400 30.56 15.08 -3.90
N TYR A 401 29.48 14.46 -3.42
CA TYR A 401 28.14 14.90 -3.74
C TYR A 401 27.86 16.27 -3.16
N PRO A 402 27.37 17.24 -3.94
CA PRO A 402 27.06 18.59 -3.45
C PRO A 402 25.80 18.65 -2.58
N VAL A 403 24.91 17.70 -2.71
CA VAL A 403 23.65 17.59 -1.95
C VAL A 403 23.46 16.16 -1.48
N ILE A 404 23.23 15.97 -0.18
CA ILE A 404 22.98 14.67 0.45
C ILE A 404 21.76 14.82 1.36
N TYR A 405 20.84 13.85 1.32
CA TYR A 405 19.72 13.78 2.26
C TYR A 405 19.56 12.36 2.82
N THR A 406 18.85 12.24 3.94
CA THR A 406 18.65 10.98 4.63
C THR A 406 17.16 10.72 4.87
N ASP A 407 16.82 9.50 5.27
CA ASP A 407 15.52 9.22 5.88
C ASP A 407 15.40 9.93 7.24
N GLU A 408 14.17 10.08 7.70
CA GLU A 408 13.82 10.65 9.00
C GLU A 408 12.72 9.83 9.67
N ASP A 409 12.54 10.08 10.94
CA ASP A 409 11.40 9.59 11.71
C ASP A 409 10.94 10.66 12.71
N LYS A 410 9.95 10.33 13.52
CA LYS A 410 9.48 11.22 14.57
C LYS A 410 9.74 10.64 15.95
N ILE A 411 10.11 11.52 16.89
CA ILE A 411 10.26 11.21 18.31
C ILE A 411 9.15 11.88 19.12
N ASP A 412 8.41 11.11 19.91
CA ASP A 412 7.43 11.65 20.84
C ASP A 412 8.12 12.35 22.01
N ASP A 413 7.80 13.62 22.24
CA ASP A 413 8.46 14.46 23.28
C ASP A 413 8.19 13.98 24.71
N ALA A 414 7.08 13.27 24.95
CA ALA A 414 6.68 12.82 26.27
C ALA A 414 7.24 11.43 26.61
N THR A 415 7.25 10.52 25.65
CA THR A 415 7.63 9.10 25.84
C THR A 415 9.03 8.80 25.36
N GLY A 416 9.56 9.56 24.40
CA GLY A 416 10.83 9.29 23.71
C GLY A 416 10.74 8.14 22.71
N GLU A 417 9.54 7.63 22.41
CA GLU A 417 9.34 6.58 21.41
C GLU A 417 9.48 7.11 19.99
N LEU A 418 10.16 6.33 19.14
CA LEU A 418 10.27 6.61 17.71
C LEU A 418 9.04 6.09 16.96
N MET A 419 8.55 6.89 16.01
CA MET A 419 7.34 6.61 15.25
C MET A 419 7.38 7.22 13.85
N GLU A 420 6.41 6.85 13.02
CA GLU A 420 6.15 7.47 11.72
C GLU A 420 7.43 7.62 10.86
N PRO A 421 8.17 6.53 10.55
CA PRO A 421 9.36 6.64 9.71
C PRO A 421 9.00 7.10 8.31
N HIS A 422 9.74 8.08 7.80
CA HIS A 422 9.69 8.52 6.43
C HIS A 422 10.86 7.94 5.65
N PHE A 423 10.66 6.75 5.10
CA PHE A 423 11.60 6.08 4.21
C PHE A 423 11.42 6.62 2.79
N LYS A 424 12.35 7.43 2.37
CA LYS A 424 12.32 8.21 1.13
C LYS A 424 12.81 7.38 -0.05
N PRO A 425 12.41 7.69 -1.29
CA PRO A 425 13.06 7.16 -2.49
C PRO A 425 14.42 7.85 -2.70
N ASP A 426 15.23 7.33 -3.63
CA ASP A 426 16.29 8.12 -4.23
C ASP A 426 15.71 9.36 -4.93
N MET A 427 16.56 10.25 -5.43
CA MET A 427 16.11 11.51 -6.00
C MET A 427 14.99 11.31 -7.02
N ASN A 428 13.82 11.86 -6.74
CA ASN A 428 12.58 11.77 -7.49
C ASN A 428 12.03 13.18 -7.71
N ILE A 429 12.29 13.72 -8.89
CA ILE A 429 12.03 15.14 -9.16
C ILE A 429 10.52 15.43 -9.20
N ASP A 430 9.70 14.57 -9.80
CA ASP A 430 8.27 14.79 -9.88
C ASP A 430 7.59 14.66 -8.52
N LEU A 431 8.09 13.78 -7.64
CA LEU A 431 7.66 13.74 -6.24
C LEU A 431 8.09 15.01 -5.51
N LEU A 432 9.33 15.48 -5.70
CA LEU A 432 9.80 16.73 -5.08
C LEU A 432 8.99 17.95 -5.54
N LEU A 433 8.49 17.96 -6.76
CA LEU A 433 7.59 19.00 -7.27
C LEU A 433 6.12 18.81 -6.84
N SER A 434 5.80 17.67 -6.21
CA SER A 434 4.49 17.41 -5.61
C SER A 434 4.47 17.61 -4.10
N GLU A 435 5.58 17.39 -3.40
CA GLU A 435 5.75 17.60 -1.96
C GLU A 435 7.23 17.76 -1.58
N ASN A 436 7.52 18.46 -0.49
CA ASN A 436 8.88 18.50 0.07
C ASN A 436 9.19 17.21 0.84
N TYR A 437 9.46 16.12 0.14
CA TYR A 437 9.77 14.84 0.80
C TYR A 437 11.20 14.76 1.34
N ILE A 438 12.13 15.62 0.87
CA ILE A 438 13.54 15.63 1.30
C ILE A 438 13.65 16.09 2.75
N CYS A 439 13.03 17.24 3.11
CA CYS A 439 12.90 17.78 4.46
C CYS A 439 14.20 17.67 5.29
N HIS A 440 14.31 16.70 6.18
CA HIS A 440 15.46 16.44 7.05
C HIS A 440 16.02 15.03 6.82
N PHE A 441 17.28 14.74 7.02
CA PHE A 441 18.41 15.59 7.27
C PHE A 441 19.04 15.98 5.92
N LEU A 442 19.16 17.25 5.66
CA LEU A 442 19.76 17.79 4.42
C LEU A 442 21.15 18.33 4.69
N VAL A 443 22.12 17.90 3.88
CA VAL A 443 23.52 18.38 3.92
C VAL A 443 23.94 18.86 2.54
N VAL A 444 24.40 20.11 2.45
CA VAL A 444 24.73 20.80 1.19
C VAL A 444 26.18 21.31 1.24
N SER A 445 26.91 21.19 0.14
CA SER A 445 28.26 21.75 0.07
C SER A 445 28.23 23.27 0.16
N LYS A 446 29.14 23.85 0.95
CA LYS A 446 29.26 25.30 1.13
C LYS A 446 29.48 26.03 -0.20
N SER A 447 30.23 25.42 -1.12
CA SER A 447 30.48 25.98 -2.44
C SER A 447 29.21 26.11 -3.29
N LEU A 448 28.22 25.18 -3.13
CA LEU A 448 26.93 25.30 -3.78
C LEU A 448 26.13 26.45 -3.15
N ILE A 449 26.10 26.54 -1.80
CA ILE A 449 25.41 27.61 -1.09
C ILE A 449 25.96 28.97 -1.49
N ASP A 450 27.29 29.12 -1.62
CA ASP A 450 27.94 30.34 -2.06
C ASP A 450 27.54 30.79 -3.46
N ARG A 451 27.14 29.83 -4.29
CA ARG A 451 26.71 30.10 -5.68
C ARG A 451 25.23 30.47 -5.79
N ILE A 452 24.36 29.79 -5.02
CA ILE A 452 22.90 29.93 -5.17
C ILE A 452 22.27 30.86 -4.11
N GLY A 453 23.01 31.22 -3.07
CA GLY A 453 22.47 31.84 -1.86
C GLY A 453 21.81 30.85 -0.92
N MET A 454 21.43 31.32 0.26
CA MET A 454 20.78 30.48 1.28
C MET A 454 19.25 30.70 1.29
N MET A 455 18.61 30.72 2.43
CA MET A 455 17.16 30.86 2.61
C MET A 455 16.66 32.23 2.12
N ASP A 456 15.55 32.25 1.39
CA ASP A 456 14.89 33.47 0.95
C ASP A 456 13.60 33.67 1.78
N LYS A 457 13.54 34.81 2.49
CA LYS A 457 12.39 35.19 3.34
C LYS A 457 11.07 35.33 2.59
N ASN A 458 11.07 35.45 1.26
CA ASN A 458 9.86 35.47 0.46
C ASN A 458 9.13 34.12 0.53
N TYR A 459 9.82 33.06 0.96
CA TYR A 459 9.30 31.73 1.13
C TYR A 459 9.23 31.29 2.59
N ASP A 460 9.24 32.22 3.57
CA ASP A 460 9.09 31.88 4.99
C ASP A 460 7.93 30.91 5.22
N GLY A 461 8.20 29.81 5.92
CA GLY A 461 7.31 28.66 6.11
C GLY A 461 7.54 27.50 5.15
N ALA A 462 8.20 27.74 4.01
CA ALA A 462 8.67 26.75 3.03
C ALA A 462 10.04 27.15 2.45
N GLN A 463 10.85 27.87 3.24
CA GLN A 463 12.17 28.37 2.85
C GLN A 463 13.17 27.26 2.56
N ASP A 464 13.07 26.17 3.27
CA ASP A 464 13.82 24.93 3.04
C ASP A 464 13.45 24.27 1.70
N TYR A 465 12.17 24.29 1.35
CA TYR A 465 11.68 23.74 0.09
C TYR A 465 12.22 24.53 -1.12
N ASP A 466 12.11 25.87 -1.09
CA ASP A 466 12.73 26.72 -2.11
C ASP A 466 14.25 26.46 -2.22
N PHE A 467 14.92 26.35 -1.06
CA PHE A 467 16.36 26.09 -1.04
C PHE A 467 16.72 24.74 -1.67
N VAL A 468 15.97 23.65 -1.34
CA VAL A 468 16.16 22.34 -1.95
C VAL A 468 15.96 22.41 -3.46
N LEU A 469 14.88 23.05 -3.94
CA LEU A 469 14.62 23.21 -5.37
C LEU A 469 15.76 23.94 -6.08
N ARG A 470 16.28 25.06 -5.53
CA ARG A 470 17.45 25.76 -6.08
C ARG A 470 18.73 24.92 -6.07
N CYS A 471 18.91 24.08 -5.04
CA CYS A 471 20.02 23.13 -5.02
C CYS A 471 19.92 22.16 -6.18
N VAL A 472 18.77 21.47 -6.31
CA VAL A 472 18.55 20.41 -7.32
C VAL A 472 18.65 20.98 -8.74
N GLU A 473 17.99 22.12 -9.04
CA GLU A 473 18.06 22.75 -10.36
C GLU A 473 19.48 23.16 -10.78
N THR A 474 20.33 23.47 -9.78
CA THR A 474 21.70 23.92 -10.04
C THR A 474 22.67 22.78 -10.27
N VAL A 475 22.51 21.65 -9.57
CA VAL A 475 23.46 20.53 -9.64
C VAL A 475 22.99 19.40 -10.53
N GLY A 476 21.68 19.28 -10.81
CA GLY A 476 21.06 18.13 -11.47
C GLY A 476 20.79 16.97 -10.53
N VAL A 477 19.75 16.19 -10.84
CA VAL A 477 19.24 15.08 -10.01
C VAL A 477 20.32 14.01 -9.74
N GLU A 478 21.23 13.78 -10.68
CA GLU A 478 22.32 12.79 -10.60
C GLU A 478 23.45 13.19 -9.62
N ASN A 479 23.42 14.39 -9.10
CA ASN A 479 24.37 14.91 -8.12
C ASN A 479 23.76 15.08 -6.71
N VAL A 480 22.56 14.57 -6.53
CA VAL A 480 21.88 14.46 -5.23
C VAL A 480 21.95 13.02 -4.74
N TYR A 481 22.43 12.80 -3.54
CA TYR A 481 22.59 11.45 -2.97
C TYR A 481 21.65 11.23 -1.80
N HIS A 482 20.99 10.10 -1.79
CA HIS A 482 20.14 9.64 -0.69
C HIS A 482 20.86 8.59 0.16
N ILE A 483 20.90 8.78 1.46
CA ILE A 483 21.31 7.76 2.43
C ILE A 483 20.05 7.13 3.02
N PRO A 484 19.72 5.88 2.69
CA PRO A 484 18.47 5.24 3.14
C PRO A 484 18.58 4.75 4.61
N LYS A 485 18.81 5.69 5.51
CA LYS A 485 18.88 5.49 6.96
C LYS A 485 18.16 6.63 7.66
N ALA A 486 17.34 6.30 8.67
CA ALA A 486 16.71 7.31 9.53
C ALA A 486 17.76 7.88 10.50
N LEU A 487 18.43 8.97 10.07
CA LEU A 487 19.51 9.62 10.81
C LEU A 487 19.08 10.89 11.54
N TYR A 488 17.82 11.25 11.40
CA TYR A 488 17.20 12.46 11.95
C TYR A 488 15.89 12.12 12.64
N HIS A 489 15.69 12.59 13.87
CA HIS A 489 14.47 12.40 14.65
C HIS A 489 13.77 13.74 14.84
N TRP A 490 12.65 13.94 14.17
CA TRP A 490 11.82 15.11 14.26
C TRP A 490 10.93 15.05 15.52
N ARG A 491 11.07 16.03 16.40
CA ARG A 491 10.36 16.05 17.68
C ARG A 491 8.90 16.46 17.51
N LYS A 492 8.00 15.59 17.96
CA LYS A 492 6.56 15.83 17.95
C LYS A 492 6.09 16.34 19.33
N HIS A 493 5.68 17.59 19.38
CA HIS A 493 5.11 18.20 20.57
C HIS A 493 3.89 19.06 20.23
N ALA A 494 3.09 19.48 21.24
CA ALA A 494 1.81 20.16 21.04
C ALA A 494 1.89 21.50 20.26
N GLN A 495 3.06 22.10 20.14
CA GLN A 495 3.30 23.36 19.43
C GLN A 495 3.99 23.14 18.08
N SER A 496 4.32 21.89 17.71
CA SER A 496 4.99 21.60 16.45
C SER A 496 4.07 21.87 15.26
N THR A 497 4.67 22.16 14.11
CA THR A 497 3.97 22.41 12.83
C THR A 497 3.01 21.28 12.44
N ALA A 498 3.37 20.05 12.78
CA ALA A 498 2.56 18.87 12.53
C ALA A 498 1.24 18.81 13.33
N SER A 499 1.09 19.62 14.39
CA SER A 499 -0.08 19.54 15.28
C SER A 499 -1.24 20.46 14.88
N ASN A 500 -1.01 21.50 14.08
CA ASN A 500 -2.07 22.44 13.64
C ASN A 500 -1.79 23.03 12.25
N PRO A 501 -2.09 22.28 11.18
CA PRO A 501 -1.87 22.72 9.79
C PRO A 501 -2.62 23.99 9.40
N GLU A 502 -3.86 24.17 9.88
CA GLU A 502 -4.72 25.30 9.50
C GLU A 502 -4.17 26.66 9.96
N SER A 503 -3.38 26.70 11.03
CA SER A 503 -2.77 27.95 11.52
C SER A 503 -1.61 28.46 10.65
N LYS A 504 -1.16 27.66 9.66
CA LYS A 504 0.01 27.95 8.81
C LYS A 504 -0.28 27.89 7.30
N LEU A 505 -1.47 28.28 6.88
CA LEU A 505 -1.81 28.34 5.45
C LEU A 505 -0.77 29.12 4.63
N TYR A 506 -0.14 30.13 5.22
CA TYR A 506 0.93 30.92 4.57
C TYR A 506 2.13 30.04 4.15
N ALA A 507 2.44 28.99 4.91
CA ALA A 507 3.55 28.08 4.61
C ALA A 507 3.26 27.24 3.35
N PHE A 508 2.01 26.74 3.22
CA PHE A 508 1.59 26.00 2.05
C PHE A 508 1.54 26.89 0.80
N GLU A 509 1.07 28.13 0.94
CA GLU A 509 1.16 29.11 -0.15
C GLU A 509 2.61 29.47 -0.52
N ALA A 510 3.52 29.52 0.45
CA ALA A 510 4.95 29.70 0.18
C ALA A 510 5.54 28.54 -0.60
N GLY A 511 5.18 27.28 -0.25
CA GLY A 511 5.60 26.11 -0.99
C GLY A 511 5.09 26.10 -2.44
N LYS A 512 3.81 26.47 -2.66
CA LYS A 512 3.27 26.67 -4.00
C LYS A 512 4.10 27.68 -4.80
N ARG A 513 4.44 28.84 -4.19
CA ARG A 513 5.28 29.87 -4.85
C ARG A 513 6.68 29.37 -5.12
N ALA A 514 7.27 28.57 -4.23
CA ALA A 514 8.61 28.01 -4.42
C ALA A 514 8.67 27.09 -5.65
N ILE A 515 7.67 26.20 -5.83
CA ILE A 515 7.56 25.34 -7.00
C ILE A 515 7.31 26.18 -8.27
N GLN A 516 6.41 27.17 -8.21
CA GLN A 516 6.16 28.05 -9.36
C GLN A 516 7.44 28.78 -9.76
N ALA A 517 8.20 29.30 -8.79
CA ALA A 517 9.46 29.96 -9.06
C ALA A 517 10.52 29.02 -9.66
N TYR A 518 10.52 27.72 -9.29
CA TYR A 518 11.34 26.73 -9.94
C TYR A 518 11.02 26.64 -11.44
N TYR A 519 9.73 26.57 -11.83
CA TYR A 519 9.32 26.52 -13.22
C TYR A 519 9.69 27.79 -13.98
N ASP A 520 9.44 28.96 -13.35
CA ASP A 520 9.74 30.25 -13.95
C ASP A 520 11.25 30.41 -14.22
N ARG A 521 12.12 30.00 -13.28
CA ARG A 521 13.59 30.03 -13.43
C ARG A 521 14.09 29.10 -14.53
N ASN A 522 13.42 27.98 -14.74
CA ASN A 522 13.78 27.00 -15.74
C ASN A 522 13.08 27.22 -17.09
N GLY A 523 12.26 28.29 -17.21
CA GLY A 523 11.54 28.61 -18.46
C GLY A 523 10.49 27.53 -18.85
N ILE A 524 9.92 26.84 -17.86
CA ILE A 524 8.92 25.80 -18.05
C ILE A 524 7.54 26.46 -17.88
N ASP A 525 6.70 26.38 -18.91
CA ASP A 525 5.33 26.89 -18.85
C ASP A 525 4.43 25.92 -18.10
N ALA A 526 4.22 26.19 -16.83
CA ALA A 526 3.46 25.35 -15.94
C ALA A 526 2.76 26.21 -14.85
N GLU A 527 1.59 25.80 -14.42
CA GLU A 527 0.84 26.41 -13.31
C GLU A 527 0.78 25.44 -12.14
N VAL A 528 1.12 25.92 -10.96
CA VAL A 528 1.09 25.14 -9.71
C VAL A 528 -0.22 25.40 -8.97
N GLU A 529 -0.94 24.36 -8.64
CA GLU A 529 -2.16 24.38 -7.84
C GLU A 529 -1.93 23.70 -6.49
N MET A 530 -2.75 24.04 -5.48
CA MET A 530 -2.84 23.25 -4.26
C MET A 530 -3.46 21.90 -4.58
N GLY A 531 -2.90 20.83 -4.05
CA GLY A 531 -3.49 19.49 -4.11
C GLY A 531 -4.71 19.35 -3.20
N SER A 532 -5.29 18.16 -3.16
CA SER A 532 -6.42 17.84 -2.29
C SER A 532 -6.07 17.83 -0.79
N ILE A 533 -4.78 17.75 -0.47
CA ILE A 533 -4.24 17.78 0.89
C ILE A 533 -3.27 18.95 1.00
N LEU A 534 -3.30 19.68 2.12
CA LEU A 534 -2.37 20.79 2.38
C LEU A 534 -0.91 20.31 2.43
N GLY A 535 -0.03 21.06 1.77
CA GLY A 535 1.38 20.68 1.63
C GLY A 535 1.69 19.78 0.42
N PHE A 536 0.64 19.40 -0.34
CA PHE A 536 0.78 18.68 -1.60
C PHE A 536 0.34 19.57 -2.75
N TYR A 537 1.03 19.46 -3.88
CA TYR A 537 0.87 20.38 -5.01
C TYR A 537 0.64 19.60 -6.29
N ARG A 538 -0.15 20.20 -7.18
CA ARG A 538 -0.39 19.70 -8.51
C ARG A 538 0.20 20.66 -9.53
N THR A 539 0.98 20.17 -10.45
CA THR A 539 1.50 20.94 -11.59
C THR A 539 0.69 20.67 -12.85
N ARG A 540 0.21 21.71 -13.48
CA ARG A 540 -0.40 21.68 -14.80
C ARG A 540 0.59 22.25 -15.83
N TYR A 541 1.16 21.38 -16.64
CA TYR A 541 2.03 21.80 -17.73
C TYR A 541 1.21 22.31 -18.91
N ALA A 542 1.56 23.47 -19.47
CA ALA A 542 0.94 23.95 -20.70
C ALA A 542 1.24 22.99 -21.87
N ILE A 543 0.21 22.62 -22.61
CA ILE A 543 0.38 21.79 -23.81
C ILE A 543 0.84 22.72 -24.93
N LYS A 544 2.07 22.51 -25.43
CA LYS A 544 2.70 23.37 -26.44
C LYS A 544 2.01 23.27 -27.79
N ASP A 545 1.73 22.03 -28.22
CA ASP A 545 1.09 21.70 -29.47
C ASP A 545 0.03 20.61 -29.24
N GLU A 546 -1.09 20.69 -29.93
CA GLU A 546 -2.07 19.58 -29.95
C GLU A 546 -1.55 18.44 -30.85
N ALA A 547 -0.47 17.79 -30.44
CA ALA A 547 0.14 16.70 -31.18
C ALA A 547 -0.81 15.48 -31.28
N LEU A 548 -0.73 14.74 -32.39
CA LEU A 548 -1.56 13.56 -32.61
C LEU A 548 -1.19 12.42 -31.63
N ILE A 549 -2.18 11.85 -30.97
CA ILE A 549 -2.07 10.64 -30.14
C ILE A 549 -2.62 9.45 -30.92
N SER A 550 -1.81 8.41 -31.18
CA SER A 550 -2.27 7.13 -31.70
C SER A 550 -2.60 6.18 -30.56
N ILE A 551 -3.89 5.89 -30.36
CA ILE A 551 -4.40 5.02 -29.29
C ILE A 551 -4.45 3.59 -29.84
N LEU A 552 -3.61 2.72 -29.32
CA LEU A 552 -3.48 1.33 -29.73
C LEU A 552 -4.32 0.45 -28.81
N ILE A 553 -5.31 -0.25 -29.36
CA ILE A 553 -6.25 -1.10 -28.60
C ILE A 553 -6.25 -2.51 -29.19
N PRO A 554 -5.51 -3.46 -28.61
CA PRO A 554 -5.67 -4.87 -28.94
C PRO A 554 -7.07 -5.37 -28.60
N ASN A 555 -7.75 -6.06 -29.53
CA ASN A 555 -9.07 -6.59 -29.28
C ASN A 555 -9.24 -7.99 -29.87
N LYS A 556 -9.92 -8.86 -29.16
CA LYS A 556 -10.43 -10.15 -29.66
C LYS A 556 -11.86 -10.31 -29.15
N ASP A 557 -12.83 -10.34 -30.08
CA ASP A 557 -14.27 -10.35 -29.73
C ASP A 557 -14.61 -9.19 -28.75
N HIS A 558 -15.32 -9.40 -27.63
CA HIS A 558 -15.57 -8.40 -26.58
C HIS A 558 -15.99 -7.02 -27.07
N ILE A 559 -16.99 -6.97 -27.97
CA ILE A 559 -17.49 -5.75 -28.61
C ILE A 559 -17.95 -4.70 -27.60
N ASP A 560 -18.63 -5.13 -26.54
CA ASP A 560 -19.19 -4.22 -25.52
C ASP A 560 -18.11 -3.49 -24.74
N ASP A 561 -17.01 -4.19 -24.40
CA ASP A 561 -15.88 -3.58 -23.71
C ASP A 561 -15.17 -2.58 -24.63
N LEU A 562 -14.86 -2.97 -25.86
CA LEU A 562 -14.25 -2.09 -26.86
C LEU A 562 -15.12 -0.86 -27.12
N LYS A 563 -16.44 -1.04 -27.27
CA LYS A 563 -17.39 0.05 -27.47
C LYS A 563 -17.40 1.01 -26.30
N ARG A 564 -17.41 0.50 -25.05
CA ARG A 564 -17.33 1.31 -23.84
C ARG A 564 -16.03 2.12 -23.81
N CYS A 565 -14.89 1.50 -24.09
CA CYS A 565 -13.58 2.14 -24.13
C CYS A 565 -13.56 3.30 -25.12
N ILE A 566 -13.89 3.07 -26.39
CA ILE A 566 -13.90 4.09 -27.44
C ILE A 566 -14.90 5.21 -27.11
N THR A 567 -16.14 4.84 -26.78
CA THR A 567 -17.23 5.81 -26.50
C THR A 567 -16.89 6.69 -25.29
N SER A 568 -16.21 6.16 -24.28
CA SER A 568 -15.78 6.94 -23.11
C SER A 568 -14.82 8.07 -23.51
N ILE A 569 -13.86 7.78 -24.38
CA ILE A 569 -12.90 8.75 -24.89
C ILE A 569 -13.56 9.78 -25.80
N GLU A 570 -14.39 9.34 -26.75
CA GLU A 570 -15.08 10.22 -27.68
C GLU A 570 -15.98 11.25 -26.99
N ASN A 571 -16.74 10.77 -25.98
CA ASN A 571 -17.73 11.59 -25.28
C ASN A 571 -17.10 12.47 -24.20
N LYS A 572 -16.15 11.94 -23.43
CA LYS A 572 -15.62 12.66 -22.26
C LYS A 572 -14.38 13.48 -22.60
N SER A 573 -13.42 12.95 -23.39
CA SER A 573 -12.13 13.63 -23.56
C SER A 573 -12.25 15.05 -24.10
N THR A 574 -11.60 15.99 -23.41
CA THR A 574 -11.43 17.39 -23.88
C THR A 574 -10.29 17.52 -24.90
N TYR A 575 -9.33 16.61 -24.92
CA TYR A 575 -8.32 16.50 -25.97
C TYR A 575 -8.90 15.84 -27.20
N LYS A 576 -8.80 16.48 -28.40
CA LYS A 576 -9.50 16.00 -29.59
C LYS A 576 -8.61 15.51 -30.73
N ASN A 577 -7.28 15.70 -30.64
CA ASN A 577 -6.35 15.28 -31.70
C ASN A 577 -5.80 13.87 -31.43
N TYR A 578 -6.63 12.86 -31.65
CA TYR A 578 -6.28 11.45 -31.53
C TYR A 578 -6.83 10.63 -32.70
N GLU A 579 -6.21 9.47 -32.93
CA GLU A 579 -6.70 8.37 -33.76
C GLU A 579 -6.74 7.08 -32.96
N PHE A 580 -7.63 6.16 -33.33
CA PHE A 580 -7.67 4.79 -32.77
C PHE A 580 -7.10 3.81 -33.78
N ILE A 581 -6.21 2.95 -33.30
CA ILE A 581 -5.72 1.79 -34.05
C ILE A 581 -6.18 0.56 -33.29
N ILE A 582 -7.26 -0.04 -33.75
CA ILE A 582 -7.80 -1.27 -33.19
C ILE A 582 -7.02 -2.43 -33.81
N ILE A 583 -6.38 -3.23 -32.98
CA ILE A 583 -5.59 -4.36 -33.46
C ILE A 583 -6.42 -5.63 -33.23
N GLU A 584 -7.05 -6.07 -34.31
CA GLU A 584 -7.83 -7.31 -34.30
C GLU A 584 -6.90 -8.50 -34.08
N ASN A 585 -7.24 -9.36 -33.13
CA ASN A 585 -6.42 -10.49 -32.70
C ASN A 585 -7.18 -11.82 -32.74
N ASN A 586 -7.43 -12.35 -33.94
CA ASN A 586 -8.05 -13.64 -34.15
C ASN A 586 -9.43 -13.79 -33.50
N SER A 587 -10.33 -12.83 -33.74
CA SER A 587 -11.74 -12.92 -33.35
C SER A 587 -12.46 -14.04 -34.09
N GLU A 588 -13.44 -14.64 -33.44
CA GLU A 588 -14.17 -15.80 -33.97
C GLU A 588 -15.64 -15.48 -34.32
N LEU A 589 -16.14 -14.36 -33.78
CA LEU A 589 -17.54 -13.96 -33.92
C LEU A 589 -17.73 -13.06 -35.15
N GLU A 590 -18.63 -13.42 -36.04
CA GLU A 590 -18.98 -12.64 -37.22
C GLU A 590 -19.48 -11.22 -36.89
N GLU A 591 -20.15 -11.08 -35.76
CA GLU A 591 -20.62 -9.78 -35.25
C GLU A 591 -19.47 -8.82 -34.95
N THR A 592 -18.30 -9.31 -34.55
CA THR A 592 -17.09 -8.52 -34.29
C THR A 592 -16.63 -7.82 -35.56
N PHE A 593 -16.54 -8.55 -36.66
CA PHE A 593 -16.11 -7.98 -37.94
C PHE A 593 -17.12 -6.98 -38.50
N LYS A 594 -18.44 -7.25 -38.34
CA LYS A 594 -19.47 -6.27 -38.69
C LYS A 594 -19.36 -4.99 -37.87
N PHE A 595 -19.07 -5.12 -36.61
CA PHE A 595 -18.84 -3.99 -35.72
C PHE A 595 -17.62 -3.16 -36.14
N TYR A 596 -16.52 -3.80 -36.53
CA TYR A 596 -15.34 -3.09 -37.06
C TYR A 596 -15.66 -2.31 -38.34
N ASP A 597 -16.37 -2.92 -39.30
CA ASP A 597 -16.79 -2.27 -40.53
C ASP A 597 -17.66 -1.03 -40.26
N GLU A 598 -18.56 -1.13 -39.26
CA GLU A 598 -19.39 0.01 -38.82
C GLU A 598 -18.56 1.11 -38.18
N LEU A 599 -17.59 0.76 -37.32
CA LEU A 599 -16.71 1.72 -36.66
C LEU A 599 -15.90 2.53 -37.68
N GLU A 600 -15.20 1.89 -38.62
CA GLU A 600 -14.40 2.56 -39.67
C GLU A 600 -15.28 3.42 -40.61
N LYS A 601 -16.48 2.96 -40.92
CA LYS A 601 -17.41 3.71 -41.78
C LYS A 601 -17.91 4.99 -41.11
N ASN A 602 -18.19 4.91 -39.80
CA ASN A 602 -18.80 5.98 -39.05
C ASN A 602 -17.80 6.98 -38.43
N ASN A 603 -16.56 6.55 -38.19
CA ASN A 603 -15.55 7.41 -37.59
C ASN A 603 -14.20 7.31 -38.33
N LYS A 604 -13.83 8.39 -39.03
CA LYS A 604 -12.58 8.48 -39.78
C LYS A 604 -11.31 8.47 -38.92
N LYS A 605 -11.44 8.61 -37.60
CA LYS A 605 -10.32 8.50 -36.66
C LYS A 605 -10.02 7.06 -36.28
N ILE A 606 -10.85 6.08 -36.67
CA ILE A 606 -10.68 4.68 -36.36
C ILE A 606 -10.09 3.95 -37.57
N LYS A 607 -9.08 3.13 -37.29
CA LYS A 607 -8.48 2.19 -38.23
C LYS A 607 -8.37 0.82 -37.57
N VAL A 608 -8.85 -0.23 -38.25
CA VAL A 608 -8.69 -1.61 -37.82
C VAL A 608 -7.55 -2.25 -38.59
N VAL A 609 -6.65 -2.92 -37.89
CA VAL A 609 -5.51 -3.65 -38.46
C VAL A 609 -5.53 -5.08 -37.94
N TYR A 610 -5.23 -6.06 -38.83
CA TYR A 610 -5.45 -7.48 -38.56
C TYR A 610 -4.13 -8.18 -38.24
N TRP A 611 -4.01 -8.76 -37.05
CA TRP A 611 -2.90 -9.58 -36.59
C TRP A 611 -3.26 -11.06 -36.75
N ASP A 612 -2.51 -11.78 -37.57
CA ASP A 612 -2.73 -13.20 -37.90
C ASP A 612 -1.75 -14.16 -37.20
N GLY A 613 -0.94 -13.65 -36.28
CA GLY A 613 -0.04 -14.46 -35.45
C GLY A 613 -0.71 -15.05 -34.22
N GLU A 614 0.03 -15.91 -33.50
CA GLU A 614 -0.40 -16.36 -32.17
C GLU A 614 -0.55 -15.18 -31.21
N PHE A 615 -1.34 -15.38 -30.15
CA PHE A 615 -1.50 -14.37 -29.13
C PHE A 615 -0.18 -14.07 -28.43
N ASN A 616 0.28 -12.83 -28.60
CA ASN A 616 1.44 -12.25 -27.97
C ASN A 616 1.19 -10.75 -27.83
N TYR A 617 0.87 -10.29 -26.61
CA TYR A 617 0.52 -8.89 -26.36
C TYR A 617 1.60 -7.92 -26.86
N SER A 618 2.88 -8.27 -26.66
CA SER A 618 4.02 -7.47 -27.11
C SER A 618 4.07 -7.35 -28.64
N ALA A 619 3.96 -8.48 -29.32
CA ALA A 619 4.00 -8.50 -30.79
C ALA A 619 2.79 -7.81 -31.42
N ILE A 620 1.60 -7.98 -30.84
CA ILE A 620 0.37 -7.32 -31.27
C ILE A 620 0.50 -5.80 -31.19
N ASN A 621 0.98 -5.25 -30.05
CA ASN A 621 1.18 -3.81 -29.90
C ASN A 621 2.31 -3.29 -30.79
N ASN A 622 3.42 -4.02 -30.93
CA ASN A 622 4.50 -3.67 -31.87
C ASN A 622 4.00 -3.64 -33.32
N PHE A 623 3.10 -4.55 -33.67
CA PHE A 623 2.45 -4.54 -34.99
C PHE A 623 1.58 -3.32 -35.17
N GLY A 624 0.69 -3.03 -34.20
CA GLY A 624 -0.18 -1.86 -34.22
C GLY A 624 0.59 -0.54 -34.31
N ALA A 625 1.71 -0.42 -33.60
CA ALA A 625 2.57 0.75 -33.61
C ALA A 625 3.18 1.10 -34.99
N LYS A 626 3.22 0.16 -35.92
CA LYS A 626 3.64 0.43 -37.32
C LYS A 626 2.63 1.29 -38.08
N TYR A 627 1.39 1.33 -37.62
CA TYR A 627 0.31 2.12 -38.24
C TYR A 627 0.07 3.44 -37.51
N ALA A 628 0.79 3.69 -36.41
CA ALA A 628 0.69 4.92 -35.65
C ALA A 628 1.29 6.10 -36.40
N ASN A 629 0.48 7.16 -36.60
CA ASN A 629 0.90 8.41 -37.21
C ASN A 629 1.21 9.49 -36.16
N GLY A 630 0.80 9.28 -34.90
CA GLY A 630 0.94 10.24 -33.81
C GLY A 630 2.39 10.36 -33.31
N GLU A 631 2.68 11.53 -32.76
CA GLU A 631 3.92 11.78 -32.03
C GLU A 631 3.95 11.02 -30.70
N TYR A 632 2.77 10.65 -30.20
CA TYR A 632 2.57 9.86 -29.00
C TYR A 632 1.77 8.60 -29.32
N ILE A 633 2.16 7.50 -28.72
CA ILE A 633 1.44 6.23 -28.68
C ILE A 633 0.81 6.12 -27.29
N LEU A 634 -0.49 5.83 -27.23
CA LEU A 634 -1.18 5.41 -26.01
C LEU A 634 -1.46 3.91 -26.12
N LEU A 635 -0.75 3.08 -25.35
CA LEU A 635 -1.12 1.68 -25.13
C LEU A 635 -2.35 1.67 -24.23
N LEU A 636 -3.44 1.05 -24.67
CA LEU A 636 -4.70 1.06 -23.95
C LEU A 636 -5.38 -0.30 -24.06
N ASN A 637 -5.78 -0.88 -22.94
CA ASN A 637 -6.59 -2.10 -22.95
C ASN A 637 -8.03 -1.80 -23.39
N ASN A 638 -8.66 -2.76 -24.08
CA ASN A 638 -10.04 -2.63 -24.58
C ASN A 638 -11.10 -2.62 -23.46
N ASP A 639 -10.77 -3.08 -22.26
CA ASP A 639 -11.63 -3.13 -21.07
C ASP A 639 -11.39 -1.96 -20.10
N THR A 640 -11.07 -0.78 -20.63
CA THR A 640 -10.90 0.46 -19.87
C THR A 640 -12.02 1.47 -20.12
N GLU A 641 -12.22 2.38 -19.18
CA GLU A 641 -13.12 3.52 -19.32
C GLU A 641 -12.53 4.76 -18.65
N ILE A 642 -12.32 5.87 -19.39
CA ILE A 642 -11.83 7.10 -18.78
C ILE A 642 -12.88 7.68 -17.80
N ILE A 643 -12.42 8.17 -16.66
CA ILE A 643 -13.26 8.77 -15.62
C ILE A 643 -13.37 10.27 -15.85
N ASN A 644 -12.24 10.97 -15.87
CA ASN A 644 -12.22 12.42 -16.00
C ASN A 644 -12.00 12.88 -17.46
N GLU A 645 -12.57 14.02 -17.81
CA GLU A 645 -12.56 14.57 -19.17
C GLU A 645 -11.17 15.00 -19.66
N ASP A 646 -10.28 15.38 -18.75
CA ASP A 646 -8.91 15.80 -19.06
C ASP A 646 -7.89 14.66 -19.07
N CYS A 647 -8.32 13.39 -18.95
CA CYS A 647 -7.42 12.24 -18.85
C CYS A 647 -6.30 12.25 -19.91
N LEU A 648 -6.63 12.44 -21.20
CA LEU A 648 -5.60 12.49 -22.26
C LEU A 648 -4.72 13.74 -22.16
N LYS A 649 -5.27 14.90 -21.72
CA LYS A 649 -4.47 16.10 -21.48
C LYS A 649 -3.48 15.91 -20.36
N GLU A 650 -3.89 15.26 -19.26
CA GLU A 650 -3.04 14.94 -18.13
C GLU A 650 -1.86 14.07 -18.55
N LEU A 651 -2.09 13.07 -19.39
CA LEU A 651 -1.02 12.21 -19.90
C LEU A 651 -0.06 12.96 -20.83
N ILE A 652 -0.58 13.67 -21.82
CA ILE A 652 0.27 14.35 -22.83
C ILE A 652 1.01 15.53 -22.23
N SER A 653 0.42 16.28 -21.28
CA SER A 653 1.06 17.43 -20.65
C SER A 653 2.38 17.09 -19.96
N ILE A 654 2.48 15.89 -19.39
CA ILE A 654 3.71 15.37 -18.78
C ILE A 654 4.57 14.66 -19.84
N CYS A 655 3.96 13.83 -20.69
CA CYS A 655 4.72 13.06 -21.68
C CYS A 655 5.47 13.93 -22.70
N GLN A 656 5.01 15.17 -22.95
CA GLN A 656 5.70 16.11 -23.86
C GLN A 656 7.04 16.63 -23.34
N ARG A 657 7.28 16.58 -22.03
CA ARG A 657 8.55 17.00 -21.41
C ARG A 657 9.72 16.22 -22.02
N GLU A 658 10.86 16.88 -22.25
CA GLU A 658 12.01 16.27 -22.92
C GLU A 658 12.62 15.12 -22.13
N ASP A 659 12.60 15.22 -20.81
CA ASP A 659 13.13 14.24 -19.86
C ASP A 659 12.21 13.03 -19.62
N VAL A 660 10.93 13.07 -20.03
CA VAL A 660 9.95 12.01 -19.82
C VAL A 660 9.86 11.10 -21.04
N GLY A 661 9.94 9.78 -20.84
CA GLY A 661 9.78 8.78 -21.89
C GLY A 661 8.37 8.21 -21.96
N CYS A 662 7.75 7.93 -20.81
CA CYS A 662 6.36 7.46 -20.74
C CYS A 662 5.65 7.93 -19.46
N VAL A 663 4.31 7.91 -19.52
CA VAL A 663 3.41 8.30 -18.42
C VAL A 663 2.33 7.27 -18.25
N GLY A 664 2.15 6.78 -17.01
CA GLY A 664 1.06 5.88 -16.63
C GLY A 664 -0.06 6.61 -15.88
N ALA A 665 -1.28 6.16 -16.09
CA ALA A 665 -2.47 6.68 -15.43
C ALA A 665 -2.75 5.97 -14.10
N ARG A 666 -3.60 6.56 -13.27
CA ARG A 666 -4.22 5.89 -12.12
C ARG A 666 -5.36 5.00 -12.60
N LEU A 667 -5.29 3.70 -12.28
CA LEU A 667 -6.36 2.75 -12.64
C LEU A 667 -7.11 2.32 -11.39
N LEU A 668 -8.42 2.27 -11.53
CA LEU A 668 -9.35 1.84 -10.49
C LEU A 668 -10.06 0.54 -10.92
N TYR A 669 -10.39 -0.28 -9.94
CA TYR A 669 -11.39 -1.35 -10.11
C TYR A 669 -12.80 -0.76 -10.15
N GLU A 670 -13.78 -1.56 -10.57
CA GLU A 670 -15.20 -1.17 -10.65
C GLU A 670 -15.79 -0.72 -9.29
N ASP A 671 -15.17 -1.14 -8.19
CA ASP A 671 -15.57 -0.80 -6.81
C ASP A 671 -14.85 0.43 -6.24
N ASP A 672 -14.28 1.29 -7.09
CA ASP A 672 -13.50 2.48 -6.72
C ASP A 672 -12.26 2.20 -5.83
N THR A 673 -11.71 0.98 -5.86
CA THR A 673 -10.41 0.72 -5.23
C THR A 673 -9.27 0.83 -6.23
N ILE A 674 -8.07 1.16 -5.73
CA ILE A 674 -6.86 1.30 -6.55
C ILE A 674 -6.46 -0.04 -7.17
N GLN A 675 -6.32 -0.09 -8.48
CA GLN A 675 -5.72 -1.19 -9.21
C GLN A 675 -4.26 -0.91 -9.53
N HIS A 676 -3.95 0.32 -9.96
CA HIS A 676 -2.62 0.78 -10.31
C HIS A 676 -2.38 2.21 -9.84
N ALA A 677 -1.31 2.39 -9.08
CA ALA A 677 -0.74 3.68 -8.70
C ALA A 677 0.81 3.59 -8.67
N GLY A 678 1.38 3.00 -9.73
CA GLY A 678 2.81 2.72 -9.88
C GLY A 678 3.19 1.25 -9.66
N VAL A 679 4.36 0.88 -10.16
CA VAL A 679 4.94 -0.47 -10.04
C VAL A 679 6.30 -0.38 -9.38
N ILE A 680 6.52 -1.25 -8.38
CA ILE A 680 7.81 -1.42 -7.71
C ILE A 680 8.47 -2.67 -8.27
N VAL A 681 9.66 -2.50 -8.81
CA VAL A 681 10.47 -3.61 -9.33
C VAL A 681 11.16 -4.34 -8.16
N GLY A 682 11.03 -5.65 -8.12
CA GLY A 682 11.47 -6.48 -6.99
C GLY A 682 10.34 -6.91 -6.05
N LEU A 683 9.21 -6.20 -6.01
CA LEU A 683 8.06 -6.56 -5.17
C LEU A 683 7.48 -7.92 -5.59
N GLY A 684 7.29 -8.82 -4.62
CA GLY A 684 6.84 -10.18 -4.89
C GLY A 684 7.89 -11.06 -5.60
N GLY A 685 9.16 -10.59 -5.64
CA GLY A 685 10.29 -11.30 -6.23
C GLY A 685 10.56 -11.01 -7.70
N VAL A 686 9.72 -10.21 -8.37
CA VAL A 686 9.89 -9.75 -9.76
C VAL A 686 9.48 -8.29 -9.90
N ALA A 687 8.19 -8.00 -9.80
CA ALA A 687 7.61 -6.66 -9.77
C ALA A 687 6.15 -6.74 -9.34
N GLY A 688 5.64 -5.67 -8.75
CA GLY A 688 4.26 -5.61 -8.30
C GLY A 688 3.70 -4.20 -8.23
N HIS A 689 2.39 -4.08 -8.41
CA HIS A 689 1.69 -2.83 -8.22
C HIS A 689 1.65 -2.46 -6.74
N CYS A 690 1.89 -1.21 -6.42
CA CYS A 690 1.71 -0.69 -5.08
C CYS A 690 0.27 -0.23 -4.84
N PHE A 691 -0.12 -0.14 -3.57
CA PHE A 691 -1.42 0.38 -3.10
C PHE A 691 -2.68 -0.35 -3.62
N ILE A 692 -2.54 -1.56 -4.18
CA ILE A 692 -3.69 -2.33 -4.69
C ILE A 692 -4.73 -2.52 -3.58
N GLY A 693 -6.01 -2.23 -3.90
CA GLY A 693 -7.16 -2.38 -3.01
C GLY A 693 -7.34 -1.25 -2.01
N GLU A 694 -6.45 -0.25 -1.98
CA GLU A 694 -6.72 0.97 -1.22
C GLU A 694 -7.91 1.72 -1.85
N PRO A 695 -8.75 2.38 -1.05
CA PRO A 695 -9.79 3.27 -1.59
C PRO A 695 -9.20 4.36 -2.48
N LYS A 696 -9.94 4.81 -3.51
CA LYS A 696 -9.47 5.87 -4.42
C LYS A 696 -9.07 7.17 -3.72
N ASP A 697 -9.73 7.47 -2.60
CA ASP A 697 -9.47 8.67 -1.81
C ASP A 697 -8.36 8.48 -0.76
N SER A 698 -7.75 7.27 -0.67
CA SER A 698 -6.61 7.02 0.20
C SER A 698 -5.39 7.78 -0.29
N GLY A 699 -4.64 8.37 0.65
CA GLY A 699 -3.34 8.94 0.33
C GLY A 699 -2.24 7.89 0.13
N GLY A 700 -2.40 6.71 0.73
CA GLY A 700 -1.32 5.71 0.82
C GLY A 700 -0.18 6.16 1.75
N TYR A 701 1.01 5.61 1.53
CA TYR A 701 2.21 5.96 2.28
C TYR A 701 2.65 7.39 1.95
N TYR A 702 2.62 8.29 2.92
CA TYR A 702 2.97 9.73 2.77
C TYR A 702 2.25 10.36 1.56
N ASN A 703 0.97 10.04 1.36
CA ASN A 703 0.10 10.55 0.29
C ASN A 703 0.59 10.31 -1.15
N ARG A 704 1.48 9.35 -1.37
CA ARG A 704 2.10 9.08 -2.67
C ARG A 704 1.11 8.66 -3.76
N ILE A 705 -0.06 8.12 -3.41
CA ILE A 705 -1.12 7.82 -4.39
C ILE A 705 -1.57 9.09 -5.13
N LEU A 706 -1.53 10.23 -4.45
CA LEU A 706 -2.07 11.52 -4.92
C LEU A 706 -1.01 12.41 -5.58
N CYS A 707 0.27 11.98 -5.60
CA CYS A 707 1.39 12.73 -6.14
C CYS A 707 1.74 12.31 -7.56
N ILE A 708 2.03 13.29 -8.43
CA ILE A 708 2.81 13.03 -9.64
C ILE A 708 4.21 12.64 -9.17
N GLN A 709 4.72 11.49 -9.64
CA GLN A 709 6.01 11.00 -9.18
C GLN A 709 6.65 10.04 -10.18
N ASP A 710 7.98 9.91 -10.09
CA ASP A 710 8.70 8.95 -10.88
C ASP A 710 8.59 7.55 -10.28
N TYR A 711 8.38 6.56 -11.12
CA TYR A 711 8.45 5.15 -10.80
C TYR A 711 9.44 4.42 -11.73
N SER A 712 9.86 3.24 -11.32
CA SER A 712 10.67 2.40 -12.22
C SER A 712 9.83 1.80 -13.34
N ALA A 713 8.52 1.61 -13.10
CA ALA A 713 7.59 1.17 -14.13
C ALA A 713 6.14 1.58 -13.84
N VAL A 714 5.34 1.60 -14.91
CA VAL A 714 3.88 1.75 -14.92
C VAL A 714 3.27 0.71 -15.85
N THR A 715 1.95 0.44 -15.74
CA THR A 715 1.30 -0.60 -16.54
C THR A 715 0.89 -0.13 -17.91
N ALA A 716 1.03 -1.00 -18.92
CA ALA A 716 0.56 -0.76 -20.29
C ALA A 716 -0.97 -0.86 -20.45
N ALA A 717 -1.73 -1.11 -19.40
CA ALA A 717 -3.19 -1.01 -19.47
C ALA A 717 -3.67 0.40 -19.82
N CYS A 718 -2.89 1.45 -19.42
CA CYS A 718 -2.98 2.82 -19.93
C CYS A 718 -1.60 3.50 -19.77
N MET A 719 -0.81 3.53 -20.85
CA MET A 719 0.54 4.09 -20.86
C MET A 719 0.74 4.95 -22.11
N MET A 720 1.02 6.23 -21.93
CA MET A 720 1.41 7.14 -23.02
C MET A 720 2.93 7.19 -23.16
N ILE A 721 3.42 7.08 -24.41
CA ILE A 721 4.85 7.00 -24.72
C ILE A 721 5.12 7.90 -25.94
N LYS A 722 6.24 8.61 -25.95
CA LYS A 722 6.73 9.24 -27.19
C LYS A 722 6.99 8.20 -28.26
N THR A 723 6.41 8.33 -29.45
CA THR A 723 6.62 7.40 -30.58
C THR A 723 8.11 7.24 -30.91
N SER A 724 8.87 8.31 -30.81
CA SER A 724 10.32 8.30 -31.04
C SER A 724 11.07 7.44 -30.00
N VAL A 725 10.66 7.51 -28.73
CA VAL A 725 11.23 6.71 -27.64
C VAL A 725 10.81 5.24 -27.78
N PHE A 726 9.53 4.96 -28.06
CA PHE A 726 9.04 3.60 -28.32
C PHE A 726 9.84 2.91 -29.44
N ARG A 727 10.09 3.63 -30.54
CA ARG A 727 10.91 3.11 -31.64
C ARG A 727 12.39 2.93 -31.27
N LYS A 728 12.95 3.84 -30.46
CA LYS A 728 14.35 3.80 -30.03
C LYS A 728 14.65 2.58 -29.14
N VAL A 729 13.69 2.16 -28.31
CA VAL A 729 13.80 0.95 -27.48
C VAL A 729 13.36 -0.34 -28.21
N ASN A 730 13.01 -0.26 -29.49
CA ASN A 730 12.48 -1.33 -30.31
C ASN A 730 11.14 -1.91 -29.80
N GLY A 731 10.32 -1.08 -29.16
CA GLY A 731 9.01 -1.48 -28.64
C GLY A 731 9.07 -2.46 -27.48
N LEU A 732 8.00 -3.25 -27.33
CA LEU A 732 7.86 -4.29 -26.32
C LEU A 732 8.70 -5.52 -26.69
N SER A 733 9.28 -6.20 -25.69
CA SER A 733 10.04 -7.45 -25.88
C SER A 733 9.10 -8.63 -26.14
N GLU A 734 9.18 -9.23 -27.34
CA GLU A 734 8.24 -10.26 -27.81
C GLU A 734 8.43 -11.63 -27.14
N ASP A 735 9.53 -11.86 -26.45
CA ASP A 735 9.77 -13.02 -25.58
C ASP A 735 9.02 -12.90 -24.22
N LEU A 736 8.60 -11.71 -23.82
CA LEU A 736 7.67 -11.43 -22.75
C LEU A 736 6.26 -11.26 -23.36
N LYS A 737 5.60 -12.38 -23.60
CA LYS A 737 4.35 -12.40 -24.38
C LYS A 737 3.17 -11.75 -23.66
N VAL A 738 3.14 -11.83 -22.33
CA VAL A 738 1.97 -11.42 -21.50
C VAL A 738 2.36 -10.71 -20.21
N ALA A 739 3.26 -11.29 -19.42
CA ALA A 739 3.65 -10.73 -18.13
C ALA A 739 4.97 -9.94 -18.25
N PHE A 740 5.08 -8.87 -17.47
CA PHE A 740 6.28 -8.04 -17.31
C PHE A 740 6.76 -7.30 -18.56
N ASN A 741 6.05 -7.37 -19.68
CA ASN A 741 6.43 -6.69 -20.93
C ASN A 741 6.39 -5.17 -20.82
N ASP A 742 5.41 -4.63 -20.06
CA ASP A 742 5.29 -3.21 -19.75
C ASP A 742 6.40 -2.74 -18.80
N ILE A 743 6.78 -3.57 -17.85
CA ILE A 743 7.86 -3.28 -16.91
C ILE A 743 9.20 -3.28 -17.64
N ASP A 744 9.45 -4.28 -18.48
CA ASP A 744 10.64 -4.35 -19.35
C ASP A 744 10.74 -3.10 -20.25
N LEU A 745 9.63 -2.70 -20.87
CA LEU A 745 9.58 -1.47 -21.69
C LEU A 745 9.96 -0.24 -20.87
N CYS A 746 9.41 -0.08 -19.66
CA CYS A 746 9.74 1.04 -18.80
C CYS A 746 11.22 1.05 -18.41
N LEU A 747 11.79 -0.10 -18.07
CA LEU A 747 13.21 -0.20 -17.71
C LEU A 747 14.12 0.13 -18.89
N LYS A 748 13.81 -0.33 -20.13
CA LYS A 748 14.52 0.08 -21.35
C LYS A 748 14.46 1.60 -21.60
N ILE A 749 13.31 2.22 -21.30
CA ILE A 749 13.13 3.67 -21.40
C ILE A 749 14.03 4.38 -20.37
N ARG A 750 14.11 3.87 -19.14
CA ARG A 750 14.99 4.41 -18.08
C ARG A 750 16.49 4.25 -18.42
N GLU A 751 16.90 3.15 -19.03
CA GLU A 751 18.28 2.98 -19.49
C GLU A 751 18.71 4.03 -20.53
N LEU A 752 17.76 4.59 -21.26
CA LEU A 752 18.03 5.74 -22.17
C LEU A 752 18.10 7.09 -21.45
N GLY A 753 17.91 7.11 -20.11
CA GLY A 753 17.94 8.31 -19.28
C GLY A 753 16.61 9.04 -19.18
N TYR A 754 15.50 8.47 -19.66
CA TYR A 754 14.18 9.06 -19.54
C TYR A 754 13.50 8.67 -18.22
N LEU A 755 12.65 9.57 -17.73
CA LEU A 755 11.75 9.32 -16.61
C LEU A 755 10.53 8.51 -17.05
N VAL A 756 10.03 7.70 -16.13
CA VAL A 756 8.75 6.99 -16.19
C VAL A 756 7.88 7.58 -15.10
N VAL A 757 6.82 8.29 -15.46
CA VAL A 757 6.04 9.10 -14.54
C VAL A 757 4.66 8.48 -14.30
N TYR A 758 4.23 8.44 -13.06
CA TYR A 758 2.85 8.16 -12.67
C TYR A 758 2.09 9.48 -12.49
N ASN A 759 0.93 9.61 -13.16
CA ASN A 759 0.06 10.76 -13.01
C ASN A 759 -1.28 10.36 -12.39
N PRO A 760 -1.56 10.73 -11.13
CA PRO A 760 -2.80 10.40 -10.43
C PRO A 760 -4.04 11.14 -10.99
N TYR A 761 -3.83 12.18 -11.78
CA TYR A 761 -4.90 13.01 -12.34
C TYR A 761 -5.42 12.49 -13.69
N ALA A 762 -4.79 11.51 -14.29
CA ALA A 762 -5.33 10.72 -15.39
C ALA A 762 -5.97 9.46 -14.80
N GLU A 763 -7.32 9.40 -14.76
CA GLU A 763 -8.05 8.34 -14.06
C GLU A 763 -8.90 7.53 -15.03
N LEU A 764 -8.80 6.19 -14.90
CA LEU A 764 -9.61 5.23 -15.65
C LEU A 764 -10.10 4.09 -14.74
N TYR A 765 -11.26 3.55 -15.05
CA TYR A 765 -11.62 2.19 -14.65
C TYR A 765 -10.95 1.18 -15.58
N HIS A 766 -10.49 0.06 -15.03
CA HIS A 766 -9.98 -1.08 -15.77
C HIS A 766 -10.66 -2.36 -15.28
N PHE A 767 -11.55 -2.89 -16.12
CA PHE A 767 -12.45 -4.03 -15.81
C PHE A 767 -11.76 -5.38 -15.99
N GLU A 768 -10.55 -5.53 -15.50
CA GLU A 768 -9.60 -6.63 -15.68
C GLU A 768 -10.24 -8.05 -15.74
N SER A 769 -9.66 -8.91 -16.55
CA SER A 769 -9.90 -10.38 -16.63
C SER A 769 -11.14 -10.85 -17.39
N LYS A 770 -11.85 -10.01 -18.12
CA LYS A 770 -13.00 -10.44 -18.93
C LYS A 770 -12.55 -11.19 -20.20
N SER A 771 -11.48 -10.73 -20.84
CA SER A 771 -11.01 -11.28 -22.13
C SER A 771 -10.05 -12.45 -22.03
N ARG A 772 -9.18 -12.51 -20.99
CA ARG A 772 -8.14 -13.56 -20.87
C ARG A 772 -8.54 -14.78 -20.05
N GLY A 773 -9.59 -14.65 -19.23
CA GLY A 773 -9.88 -15.64 -18.19
C GLY A 773 -8.73 -15.77 -17.19
N LEU A 774 -8.82 -16.73 -16.29
CA LEU A 774 -7.86 -16.90 -15.22
C LEU A 774 -6.58 -17.64 -15.71
N GLU A 775 -5.38 -17.27 -15.22
CA GLU A 775 -4.07 -17.90 -15.48
C GLU A 775 -3.91 -19.28 -14.77
N ASN A 776 -4.82 -20.24 -14.99
CA ASN A 776 -4.98 -21.46 -14.20
C ASN A 776 -4.72 -22.79 -14.94
N THR A 777 -4.35 -22.72 -16.21
CA THR A 777 -3.95 -23.95 -16.92
C THR A 777 -2.46 -24.21 -16.75
N PRO A 778 -2.00 -25.46 -16.76
CA PRO A 778 -0.56 -25.79 -16.68
C PRO A 778 0.29 -25.02 -17.70
N GLU A 779 -0.20 -24.88 -18.94
CA GLU A 779 0.50 -24.19 -20.02
C GLU A 779 0.68 -22.69 -19.72
N LYS A 780 -0.35 -22.04 -19.14
CA LYS A 780 -0.30 -20.62 -18.74
C LYS A 780 0.66 -20.41 -17.58
N VAL A 781 0.66 -21.30 -16.59
CA VAL A 781 1.61 -21.27 -15.47
C VAL A 781 3.04 -21.47 -15.96
N GLU A 782 3.28 -22.41 -16.86
CA GLU A 782 4.61 -22.65 -17.43
C GLU A 782 5.10 -21.44 -18.24
N ARG A 783 4.22 -20.83 -19.06
CA ARG A 783 4.53 -19.59 -19.76
C ARG A 783 4.92 -18.49 -18.76
N PHE A 784 4.09 -18.25 -17.73
CA PHE A 784 4.38 -17.22 -16.72
C PHE A 784 5.72 -17.44 -16.04
N ASN A 785 6.05 -18.67 -15.65
CA ASN A 785 7.34 -18.98 -15.03
C ASN A 785 8.50 -18.72 -16.00
N ARG A 786 8.35 -19.03 -17.28
CA ARG A 786 9.37 -18.69 -18.31
C ARG A 786 9.54 -17.18 -18.43
N GLU A 787 8.45 -16.40 -18.47
CA GLU A 787 8.50 -14.94 -18.53
C GLU A 787 9.15 -14.34 -17.28
N VAL A 788 8.92 -14.91 -16.08
CA VAL A 788 9.63 -14.56 -14.84
C VAL A 788 11.14 -14.75 -14.99
N GLU A 789 11.58 -15.91 -15.47
CA GLU A 789 13.02 -16.18 -15.63
C GLU A 789 13.65 -15.32 -16.74
N THR A 790 12.92 -15.07 -17.83
CA THR A 790 13.35 -14.16 -18.90
C THR A 790 13.54 -12.76 -18.35
N PHE A 791 12.54 -12.21 -17.66
CA PHE A 791 12.63 -10.88 -17.05
C PHE A 791 13.79 -10.77 -16.05
N LYS A 792 13.93 -11.75 -15.15
CA LYS A 792 15.05 -11.79 -14.20
C LYS A 792 16.41 -11.86 -14.88
N SER A 793 16.50 -12.54 -16.01
CA SER A 793 17.77 -12.61 -16.75
C SER A 793 18.12 -11.30 -17.44
N HIS A 794 17.11 -10.57 -17.99
CA HIS A 794 17.30 -9.26 -18.59
C HIS A 794 17.71 -8.21 -17.55
N TRP A 795 17.06 -8.22 -16.39
CA TRP A 795 17.14 -7.16 -15.39
C TRP A 795 17.82 -7.58 -14.10
N LYS A 796 18.69 -8.60 -14.15
CA LYS A 796 19.38 -9.11 -12.96
C LYS A 796 20.11 -8.02 -12.19
N GLU A 797 20.87 -7.17 -12.87
CA GLU A 797 21.64 -6.10 -12.23
C GLU A 797 20.73 -5.06 -11.55
N PHE A 798 19.59 -4.72 -12.16
CA PHE A 798 18.61 -3.81 -11.59
C PHE A 798 17.97 -4.43 -10.34
N LEU A 799 17.57 -5.69 -10.40
CA LEU A 799 16.97 -6.41 -9.27
C LEU A 799 17.96 -6.57 -8.11
N ASP A 800 19.23 -6.80 -8.39
CA ASP A 800 20.28 -6.93 -7.37
C ASP A 800 20.58 -5.57 -6.68
N LYS A 801 20.51 -4.46 -7.41
CA LYS A 801 20.71 -3.10 -6.89
C LYS A 801 19.49 -2.59 -6.10
N GLY A 802 18.30 -3.07 -6.45
CA GLY A 802 17.03 -2.58 -5.92
C GLY A 802 16.42 -1.43 -6.73
N ASP A 803 15.15 -1.15 -6.48
CA ASP A 803 14.37 -0.11 -7.15
C ASP A 803 14.68 1.27 -6.53
N PRO A 804 15.25 2.24 -7.27
CA PRO A 804 15.57 3.56 -6.71
C PRO A 804 14.34 4.37 -6.30
N CYS A 805 13.16 4.02 -6.81
CA CYS A 805 11.91 4.66 -6.41
C CYS A 805 11.30 4.05 -5.12
N TYR A 806 11.98 3.05 -4.53
CA TYR A 806 11.50 2.33 -3.36
C TYR A 806 12.60 2.10 -2.33
N ASN A 807 12.37 2.57 -1.10
CA ASN A 807 13.38 2.52 -0.04
C ASN A 807 13.73 1.07 0.38
N PRO A 808 15.01 0.70 0.53
CA PRO A 808 15.44 -0.65 0.88
C PRO A 808 15.02 -1.11 2.29
N ASN A 809 14.57 -0.21 3.16
CA ASN A 809 14.02 -0.49 4.48
C ASN A 809 12.54 -0.94 4.44
N LEU A 810 11.92 -0.86 3.28
CA LEU A 810 10.56 -1.32 3.05
C LEU A 810 10.52 -2.74 2.49
N SER A 811 9.43 -3.45 2.77
CA SER A 811 9.29 -4.87 2.41
C SER A 811 9.04 -5.05 0.90
N LEU A 812 9.75 -6.00 0.30
CA LEU A 812 9.49 -6.49 -1.06
C LEU A 812 8.70 -7.81 -1.07
N THR A 813 8.41 -8.39 0.09
CA THR A 813 7.74 -9.70 0.21
C THR A 813 6.33 -9.62 0.78
N ASP A 814 6.04 -8.55 1.50
CA ASP A 814 4.74 -8.29 2.11
C ASP A 814 3.98 -7.21 1.31
N LYS A 815 2.95 -6.60 1.91
CA LYS A 815 2.29 -5.42 1.33
C LYS A 815 3.34 -4.31 1.12
N ALA A 816 3.32 -3.66 -0.02
CA ALA A 816 4.20 -2.53 -0.30
C ALA A 816 4.10 -1.46 0.81
N TYR A 817 5.20 -0.76 1.05
CA TYR A 817 5.34 0.28 2.08
C TYR A 817 5.14 -0.19 3.54
N THR A 818 5.27 -1.49 3.81
CA THR A 818 5.43 -2.01 5.17
C THR A 818 6.91 -2.15 5.52
N LEU A 819 7.24 -2.19 6.82
CA LEU A 819 8.61 -2.36 7.26
C LEU A 819 9.22 -3.68 6.76
N LYS A 820 10.47 -3.61 6.29
CA LYS A 820 11.22 -4.82 5.95
C LYS A 820 11.45 -5.66 7.19
N ARG A 821 11.13 -6.95 7.12
CA ARG A 821 11.40 -7.86 8.23
C ARG A 821 12.91 -8.06 8.39
N ILE A 822 13.39 -7.93 9.63
CA ILE A 822 14.76 -8.24 10.00
C ILE A 822 14.80 -9.74 10.29
N LYS A 823 15.75 -10.44 9.65
CA LYS A 823 15.94 -11.90 9.84
C LYS A 823 16.60 -12.22 11.16
#